data_aa936d3db0481c09046b2f4d8e5a5254
#
_entry.id   aa936d3db0481c09046b2f4d8e5a5254
#
_cell.length_a   1.000
_cell.length_b   1.000
_cell.length_c   1.000
_cell.angle_alpha   90.00
_cell.angle_beta   90.00
_cell.angle_gamma   90.00
#
_symmetry.space_group_name_H-M   'P 1'
#
loop_
_entity.id
_entity.type
_entity.pdbx_description
1 polymer ?
#
loop_
_entity_poly.entity_id
_entity_poly.type
_entity_poly.pdbx_seq_one_letter_code
_entity_poly.pdbx_strand_id
1 'polypeptide(L)'
;MKLLSLYSLFLLSPLTTTAQTHTPLTYWFDSPVSLRGQAIWYGGHPENFTNGKKPISAGDTATNPDSDWESQSLPIGNGSLGANVLGSVEAERITFNEKTLWRGGPNTKKGADYYWNVNKQSAHVIADIRKAFAENDWERASQLTKKNFNSEVPYESYAEDPFRFGSFTTAGEFYVETGLSAVGMTGYRRSLSLDSALAVVQFSKDGIDYRREYFVSRPANVLAVRFKASQKGMQNLTFSYAPNPVSEGKMTAVGSDALLWDARLDNNDMQYAIRIKAINHGGTLTNEGGRITVKGADEVVFLITADTDYRANYDPDFHDPKAYVGVNPLATTATWLDKAADKGYDSLLKEHYADYHNLFSRVSLDLMGDNTTFTDMPINRRLQAYLQGANDPYLEQLYYQFGRYLLISSSRPGDMPANLQGVWHNNVDGPWRVDYHNNINLQMNYWPACPTALSECEQPLFDFIRTLIKPGEVTAKSYFGTRGWTTSVSGNIFGFTTPLSSEDMSWNFSPFAGPWLATHLWNYYDFTRDRRFLAEYYDILKGSADFAADYLWHRPDGVYTAAPSTSPEHGPVDEGATFAHAVIREILLDAVQASRTLGKDAKERRQWEDALKHLAPYKIGRYGQLMEWSKDIDDPKDEHRHVNHLFGLHPGHTVSPVTTPELAKAAKVVLEHRGDGATGWSMGWKLNQWARLHDGNHAYTLYGNLLKNGTLDNLWDTHAPFQIDGNFGGTAGVTEMLLQSHMGFIHLLPALPDAWAKGSVTGLRARGNFHVDIHWEGGKLQKAVIRSGSGEPCEVRYADKTLRFSTKAGKTYVVGLDTNGNIKLMK
;
A
#
# COMPACT_ATOMS: atom_id res chain seq x y z
N MET A 1 -36.84 -64.02 -14.46
CA MET A 1 -35.52 -63.70 -15.01
C MET A 1 -34.96 -62.53 -14.20
N LYS A 2 -34.02 -62.83 -13.32
CA LYS A 2 -33.40 -61.86 -12.39
C LYS A 2 -32.10 -61.31 -13.05
N LEU A 3 -32.01 -59.97 -13.18
CA LEU A 3 -30.73 -59.33 -13.49
C LEU A 3 -30.00 -59.02 -12.16
N LEU A 4 -28.83 -59.60 -12.01
CA LEU A 4 -27.86 -59.20 -10.98
C LEU A 4 -27.10 -57.97 -11.47
N SER A 5 -27.09 -56.91 -10.68
CA SER A 5 -26.17 -55.77 -10.82
C SER A 5 -24.95 -55.97 -9.92
N LEU A 6 -23.78 -56.05 -10.53
CA LEU A 6 -22.49 -56.00 -9.81
C LEU A 6 -22.20 -54.55 -9.33
N TYR A 7 -22.08 -54.37 -8.02
CA TYR A 7 -21.47 -53.17 -7.44
C TYR A 7 -19.97 -53.44 -7.26
N SER A 8 -19.16 -52.70 -7.99
CA SER A 8 -17.71 -52.64 -7.76
C SER A 8 -17.42 -51.71 -6.58
N LEU A 9 -16.97 -52.26 -5.48
CA LEU A 9 -16.42 -51.53 -4.34
C LEU A 9 -15.04 -50.97 -4.71
N PHE A 10 -14.94 -49.65 -4.91
CA PHE A 10 -13.65 -48.94 -4.88
C PHE A 10 -13.26 -48.70 -3.43
N LEU A 11 -12.25 -49.42 -2.97
CA LEU A 11 -11.54 -49.13 -1.71
C LEU A 11 -10.77 -47.82 -1.88
N LEU A 12 -11.30 -46.73 -1.33
CA LEU A 12 -10.58 -45.50 -1.08
C LEU A 12 -9.65 -45.73 0.12
N SER A 13 -8.36 -45.87 -0.14
CA SER A 13 -7.35 -45.74 0.90
C SER A 13 -7.38 -44.29 1.44
N PRO A 14 -7.45 -44.09 2.75
CA PRO A 14 -7.31 -42.74 3.28
C PRO A 14 -5.87 -42.25 3.08
N LEU A 15 -5.67 -41.29 2.21
CA LEU A 15 -4.49 -40.46 2.23
C LEU A 15 -4.54 -39.68 3.55
N THR A 16 -3.83 -40.13 4.56
CA THR A 16 -3.52 -39.33 5.75
C THR A 16 -2.60 -38.22 5.33
N THR A 17 -3.15 -37.10 4.88
CA THR A 17 -2.48 -35.81 4.95
C THR A 17 -2.36 -35.53 6.44
N THR A 18 -1.16 -35.64 6.97
CA THR A 18 -0.80 -34.98 8.23
C THR A 18 -1.06 -33.49 8.00
N ALA A 19 -2.16 -33.01 8.56
CA ALA A 19 -2.40 -31.57 8.65
C ALA A 19 -1.22 -30.99 9.46
N GLN A 20 -0.33 -30.28 8.81
CA GLN A 20 0.61 -29.42 9.49
C GLN A 20 -0.24 -28.48 10.34
N THR A 21 -0.10 -28.56 11.65
CA THR A 21 -0.71 -27.62 12.58
C THR A 21 -0.01 -26.28 12.37
N HIS A 22 -0.55 -25.46 11.47
CA HIS A 22 -0.08 -24.08 11.33
C HIS A 22 -0.34 -23.35 12.64
N THR A 23 0.71 -22.81 13.23
CA THR A 23 0.58 -21.84 14.33
C THR A 23 -0.23 -20.66 13.80
N PRO A 24 -1.37 -20.29 14.41
CA PRO A 24 -2.18 -19.19 13.93
C PRO A 24 -1.36 -17.90 13.88
N LEU A 25 -1.37 -17.20 12.76
CA LEU A 25 -0.71 -15.91 12.58
C LEU A 25 -1.47 -14.84 13.34
N THR A 26 -1.16 -14.69 14.62
CA THR A 26 -1.82 -13.77 15.55
C THR A 26 -0.77 -13.03 16.37
N TYR A 27 -0.89 -11.71 16.47
CA TYR A 27 -0.16 -10.95 17.45
C TYR A 27 -1.10 -10.37 18.51
N TRP A 28 -0.56 -10.05 19.67
CA TRP A 28 -1.38 -9.64 20.80
C TRP A 28 -0.60 -8.82 21.85
N PHE A 29 -1.37 -8.08 22.66
CA PHE A 29 -0.90 -7.32 23.80
C PHE A 29 -1.54 -7.86 25.07
N ASP A 30 -0.84 -7.77 26.18
CA ASP A 30 -1.29 -8.22 27.51
C ASP A 30 -1.77 -7.08 28.41
N SER A 31 -1.88 -5.87 27.89
CA SER A 31 -2.34 -4.69 28.61
C SER A 31 -3.33 -3.87 27.79
N PRO A 32 -4.34 -3.25 28.44
CA PRO A 32 -5.24 -2.32 27.79
C PRO A 32 -4.51 -1.02 27.46
N VAL A 33 -4.98 -0.32 26.44
CA VAL A 33 -4.55 1.05 26.15
C VAL A 33 -5.14 1.98 27.20
N SER A 34 -4.35 2.94 27.69
CA SER A 34 -4.83 3.99 28.57
C SER A 34 -5.69 4.99 27.75
N LEU A 35 -6.80 5.44 28.33
CA LEU A 35 -7.61 6.52 27.76
C LEU A 35 -6.94 7.90 27.88
N ARG A 36 -5.72 7.99 28.45
CA ARG A 36 -4.98 9.26 28.54
C ARG A 36 -4.57 9.73 27.15
N GLY A 37 -4.81 10.96 26.86
CA GLY A 37 -4.43 11.59 25.58
C GLY A 37 -5.51 11.49 24.49
N GLN A 38 -6.44 10.56 24.58
CA GLN A 38 -7.52 10.41 23.61
C GLN A 38 -8.46 11.60 23.62
N ALA A 39 -8.81 12.04 24.81
CA ALA A 39 -9.53 13.28 25.03
C ALA A 39 -8.82 14.49 24.43
N ILE A 40 -7.55 14.40 24.11
CA ILE A 40 -6.74 15.50 23.54
C ILE A 40 -7.13 15.77 22.11
N TRP A 41 -7.51 14.75 21.34
CA TRP A 41 -7.76 14.90 19.91
C TRP A 41 -9.22 15.16 19.58
N TYR A 42 -10.12 14.33 20.05
CA TYR A 42 -11.50 14.34 19.59
C TYR A 42 -12.54 14.51 20.69
N GLY A 43 -12.72 13.53 21.51
CA GLY A 43 -13.89 13.41 22.35
C GLY A 43 -13.94 14.36 23.51
N GLY A 44 -12.82 14.91 23.92
CA GLY A 44 -12.77 15.71 25.13
C GLY A 44 -12.08 17.07 25.02
N HIS A 45 -11.44 17.35 23.89
CA HIS A 45 -10.69 18.59 23.70
C HIS A 45 -10.98 19.24 22.34
N PRO A 46 -12.24 19.61 22.06
CA PRO A 46 -12.58 20.34 20.84
C PRO A 46 -11.82 21.67 20.72
N GLU A 47 -11.33 22.24 21.84
CA GLU A 47 -10.46 23.40 21.84
C GLU A 47 -9.12 23.12 21.15
N ASN A 48 -8.57 21.93 21.23
CA ASN A 48 -7.35 21.57 20.49
C ASN A 48 -7.59 21.52 18.98
N PHE A 49 -8.82 21.30 18.54
CA PHE A 49 -9.23 21.42 17.16
C PHE A 49 -9.56 22.84 16.75
N THR A 50 -10.21 23.60 17.58
CA THR A 50 -10.64 24.99 17.27
C THR A 50 -9.48 25.96 17.28
N ASN A 51 -8.54 25.79 18.19
CA ASN A 51 -7.27 26.53 18.21
C ASN A 51 -6.21 25.85 17.34
N GLY A 52 -6.37 24.58 17.19
CA GLY A 52 -5.45 23.73 16.48
C GLY A 52 -5.99 23.31 15.15
N LYS A 53 -6.69 24.04 14.44
CA LYS A 53 -6.69 23.89 13.00
C LYS A 53 -5.24 23.87 12.46
N LYS A 54 -4.34 23.47 13.36
CA LYS A 54 -2.99 23.06 13.05
C LYS A 54 -3.04 21.59 12.68
N PRO A 55 -3.10 21.28 11.40
CA PRO A 55 -2.81 19.96 10.94
C PRO A 55 -1.37 19.62 11.37
N ILE A 56 -1.07 18.35 11.52
CA ILE A 56 0.31 17.88 11.54
C ILE A 56 0.85 18.23 10.16
N SER A 57 1.80 19.17 10.08
CA SER A 57 2.34 19.60 8.79
C SER A 57 3.27 18.52 8.22
N ALA A 58 3.28 18.43 6.91
CA ALA A 58 4.33 17.69 6.22
C ALA A 58 5.68 18.34 6.55
N GLY A 59 6.54 17.70 7.24
CA GLY A 59 7.78 18.27 7.74
C GLY A 59 7.78 18.47 9.24
N ASP A 60 6.62 18.31 9.89
CA ASP A 60 6.59 18.13 11.32
C ASP A 60 7.03 16.68 11.61
N THR A 61 8.28 16.53 11.98
CA THR A 61 8.83 15.26 12.45
C THR A 61 8.32 14.89 13.84
N ALA A 62 7.31 15.62 14.32
CA ALA A 62 6.65 15.30 15.55
C ALA A 62 5.95 13.93 15.42
N THR A 63 6.17 13.10 16.38
CA THR A 63 5.38 11.88 16.63
C THR A 63 3.90 12.23 16.64
N ASN A 64 3.05 11.34 16.13
CA ASN A 64 1.61 11.48 16.28
C ASN A 64 1.30 11.75 17.75
N PRO A 65 0.63 12.84 18.12
CA PRO A 65 0.34 13.16 19.52
C PRO A 65 -0.55 12.10 20.18
N ASP A 66 -1.25 11.27 19.42
CA ASP A 66 -1.94 10.07 19.86
C ASP A 66 -1.04 8.84 19.67
N SER A 67 0.00 8.74 20.44
CA SER A 67 0.97 7.64 20.37
C SER A 67 0.34 6.27 20.63
N ASP A 68 -0.74 6.19 21.40
CA ASP A 68 -1.45 4.96 21.68
C ASP A 68 -2.19 4.46 20.43
N TRP A 69 -2.81 5.35 19.67
CA TRP A 69 -3.38 5.01 18.38
C TRP A 69 -2.31 4.53 17.40
N GLU A 70 -1.22 5.26 17.31
CA GLU A 70 -0.18 5.00 16.34
C GLU A 70 0.55 3.68 16.60
N SER A 71 0.91 3.40 17.86
CA SER A 71 1.79 2.27 18.18
C SER A 71 1.06 1.05 18.77
N GLN A 72 -0.17 1.19 19.26
CA GLN A 72 -0.83 0.13 20.00
C GLN A 72 -2.22 -0.26 19.47
N SER A 73 -2.81 0.50 18.53
CA SER A 73 -4.11 0.12 17.97
C SER A 73 -4.02 -1.16 17.13
N LEU A 74 -5.14 -1.86 17.03
CA LEU A 74 -5.30 -3.01 16.14
C LEU A 74 -6.03 -2.54 14.88
N PRO A 75 -5.34 -2.42 13.72
CA PRO A 75 -5.95 -1.95 12.48
C PRO A 75 -6.76 -3.05 11.82
N ILE A 76 -8.03 -2.78 11.52
CA ILE A 76 -8.92 -3.65 10.73
C ILE A 76 -9.52 -2.86 9.57
N GLY A 77 -9.82 -3.53 8.44
CA GLY A 77 -10.34 -2.84 7.27
C GLY A 77 -10.83 -3.78 6.17
N ASN A 78 -11.51 -3.21 5.17
CA ASN A 78 -12.05 -3.97 4.03
C ASN A 78 -11.72 -3.35 2.66
N GLY A 79 -10.80 -2.37 2.61
CA GLY A 79 -10.49 -1.57 1.43
C GLY A 79 -11.17 -0.21 1.43
N SER A 80 -12.45 -0.15 1.75
CA SER A 80 -13.29 1.06 1.80
C SER A 80 -13.36 1.67 3.19
N LEU A 81 -13.64 0.85 4.19
CA LEU A 81 -13.74 1.23 5.60
C LEU A 81 -12.50 0.77 6.35
N GLY A 82 -11.99 1.62 7.21
CA GLY A 82 -10.91 1.32 8.15
C GLY A 82 -11.32 1.62 9.58
N ALA A 83 -10.86 0.80 10.52
CA ALA A 83 -11.06 1.06 11.94
C ALA A 83 -9.84 0.63 12.74
N ASN A 84 -9.58 1.35 13.85
CA ASN A 84 -8.55 0.99 14.81
C ASN A 84 -9.18 0.70 16.15
N VAL A 85 -8.94 -0.49 16.68
CA VAL A 85 -9.44 -0.95 17.98
C VAL A 85 -8.38 -0.73 19.03
N LEU A 86 -8.69 0.00 20.09
CA LEU A 86 -7.73 0.29 21.15
C LEU A 86 -7.81 -0.70 22.31
N GLY A 87 -8.96 -1.29 22.60
CA GLY A 87 -9.12 -2.33 23.61
C GLY A 87 -9.15 -1.81 25.05
N SER A 88 -9.54 -0.57 25.27
CA SER A 88 -9.71 -0.04 26.64
C SER A 88 -10.87 -0.72 27.36
N VAL A 89 -10.75 -0.89 28.66
CA VAL A 89 -11.73 -1.66 29.47
C VAL A 89 -12.93 -0.82 29.82
N GLU A 90 -12.72 0.38 30.35
CA GLU A 90 -13.75 1.30 30.86
C GLU A 90 -14.63 1.85 29.73
N ALA A 91 -13.99 2.22 28.66
CA ALA A 91 -14.66 2.67 27.44
C ALA A 91 -13.86 2.20 26.22
N GLU A 92 -14.44 1.35 25.40
CA GLU A 92 -13.82 1.02 24.12
C GLU A 92 -13.76 2.25 23.23
N ARG A 93 -12.64 2.48 22.57
CA ARG A 93 -12.45 3.53 21.58
C ARG A 93 -12.12 2.91 20.23
N ILE A 94 -12.81 3.34 19.20
CA ILE A 94 -12.63 2.89 17.83
C ILE A 94 -12.54 4.12 16.95
N THR A 95 -11.38 4.37 16.33
CA THR A 95 -11.27 5.38 15.27
C THR A 95 -11.81 4.81 13.96
N PHE A 96 -12.39 5.63 13.12
CA PHE A 96 -13.09 5.16 11.94
C PHE A 96 -12.80 6.02 10.71
N ASN A 97 -12.64 5.35 9.58
CA ASN A 97 -12.35 5.98 8.29
C ASN A 97 -13.23 5.41 7.19
N GLU A 98 -13.57 6.29 6.26
CA GLU A 98 -14.11 5.97 4.96
C GLU A 98 -13.13 6.48 3.89
N LYS A 99 -12.76 5.66 2.92
CA LYS A 99 -11.64 5.88 2.00
C LYS A 99 -11.77 7.13 1.13
N THR A 100 -12.98 7.55 0.83
CA THR A 100 -13.26 8.69 -0.04
C THR A 100 -13.58 9.99 0.70
N LEU A 101 -13.53 9.97 2.04
CA LEU A 101 -13.74 11.18 2.83
C LEU A 101 -12.50 12.08 2.79
N TRP A 102 -12.52 13.05 1.89
CA TRP A 102 -11.41 13.95 1.61
C TRP A 102 -11.84 15.41 1.70
N ARG A 103 -10.99 16.24 2.28
CA ARG A 103 -11.06 17.68 2.21
C ARG A 103 -10.47 18.15 0.88
N GLY A 104 -10.86 19.34 0.38
CA GLY A 104 -10.30 19.89 -0.85
C GLY A 104 -11.06 19.49 -2.12
N GLY A 105 -10.42 19.63 -3.25
CA GLY A 105 -10.98 19.33 -4.56
C GLY A 105 -11.71 20.49 -5.23
N PRO A 106 -12.43 20.24 -6.34
CA PRO A 106 -12.99 21.31 -7.19
C PRO A 106 -14.14 22.08 -6.54
N ASN A 107 -14.82 21.55 -5.53
CA ASN A 107 -15.95 22.20 -4.85
C ASN A 107 -15.54 23.07 -3.66
N THR A 108 -14.28 23.43 -3.54
CA THR A 108 -13.85 24.38 -2.51
C THR A 108 -14.33 25.79 -2.83
N LYS A 109 -14.43 26.64 -1.81
CA LYS A 109 -14.85 28.06 -1.95
C LYS A 109 -14.04 28.87 -2.98
N LYS A 110 -12.88 28.35 -3.39
CA LYS A 110 -12.00 28.94 -4.38
C LYS A 110 -11.81 28.06 -5.63
N GLY A 111 -12.56 26.98 -5.79
CA GLY A 111 -12.18 25.84 -6.58
C GLY A 111 -12.89 25.60 -7.90
N ALA A 112 -13.81 26.45 -8.35
CA ALA A 112 -14.49 26.25 -9.63
C ALA A 112 -13.57 26.08 -10.85
N ASP A 113 -12.34 26.60 -10.76
CA ASP A 113 -11.31 26.49 -11.80
C ASP A 113 -10.09 25.67 -11.32
N TYR A 114 -10.30 24.69 -10.50
CA TYR A 114 -9.29 23.94 -9.77
C TYR A 114 -8.07 23.54 -10.61
N TYR A 115 -8.29 22.89 -11.77
CA TYR A 115 -7.19 22.48 -12.64
C TYR A 115 -6.63 23.62 -13.48
N TRP A 116 -7.46 24.56 -13.94
CA TRP A 116 -7.04 25.65 -14.77
C TRP A 116 -6.19 26.66 -14.01
N ASN A 117 -6.52 26.92 -12.75
CA ASN A 117 -5.78 27.83 -11.89
C ASN A 117 -4.38 27.35 -11.50
N VAL A 118 -4.12 26.05 -11.55
CA VAL A 118 -2.81 25.46 -11.18
C VAL A 118 -1.95 25.09 -12.38
N ASN A 119 -2.52 25.01 -13.59
CA ASN A 119 -1.79 24.68 -14.81
C ASN A 119 -1.21 25.95 -15.46
N LYS A 120 0.07 26.18 -15.24
CA LYS A 120 0.81 27.26 -15.91
C LYS A 120 1.15 26.87 -17.36
N GLN A 121 1.11 27.84 -18.28
CA GLN A 121 1.51 27.63 -19.69
C GLN A 121 3.03 27.76 -19.82
N SER A 122 3.78 26.87 -19.21
CA SER A 122 5.24 26.93 -19.06
C SER A 122 6.02 26.20 -20.14
N ALA A 123 5.37 25.46 -21.01
CA ALA A 123 6.01 24.65 -22.03
C ALA A 123 7.05 25.40 -22.89
N HIS A 124 6.81 26.67 -23.20
CA HIS A 124 7.72 27.51 -23.98
C HIS A 124 9.06 27.79 -23.29
N VAL A 125 9.14 27.66 -21.95
CA VAL A 125 10.35 27.94 -21.18
C VAL A 125 11.37 26.77 -21.26
N ILE A 126 10.92 25.56 -21.61
CA ILE A 126 11.79 24.38 -21.68
C ILE A 126 12.97 24.61 -22.62
N ALA A 127 12.75 25.29 -23.74
CA ALA A 127 13.81 25.59 -24.69
C ALA A 127 14.89 26.51 -24.07
N ASP A 128 14.49 27.50 -23.26
CA ASP A 128 15.42 28.39 -22.57
C ASP A 128 16.20 27.67 -21.46
N ILE A 129 15.56 26.76 -20.73
CA ILE A 129 16.22 25.90 -19.74
C ILE A 129 17.27 25.02 -20.40
N ARG A 130 16.91 24.33 -21.49
CA ARG A 130 17.84 23.50 -22.26
C ARG A 130 19.02 24.29 -22.85
N LYS A 131 18.74 25.51 -23.30
CA LYS A 131 19.79 26.45 -23.76
C LYS A 131 20.74 26.83 -22.63
N ALA A 132 20.21 27.14 -21.43
CA ALA A 132 21.03 27.44 -20.26
C ALA A 132 21.95 26.26 -19.90
N PHE A 133 21.45 25.02 -19.90
CA PHE A 133 22.31 23.82 -19.73
C PHE A 133 23.37 23.71 -20.82
N ALA A 134 23.03 23.92 -22.09
CA ALA A 134 23.99 23.88 -23.19
C ALA A 134 25.11 24.95 -23.06
N GLU A 135 24.77 26.10 -22.45
CA GLU A 135 25.70 27.18 -22.13
C GLU A 135 26.44 26.95 -20.81
N ASN A 136 26.23 25.80 -20.13
CA ASN A 136 26.75 25.47 -18.80
C ASN A 136 26.32 26.46 -17.68
N ASP A 137 25.19 27.14 -17.87
CA ASP A 137 24.59 28.06 -16.90
C ASP A 137 23.50 27.33 -16.08
N TRP A 138 23.95 26.51 -15.15
CA TRP A 138 23.09 25.67 -14.30
C TRP A 138 22.22 26.45 -13.33
N GLU A 139 22.75 27.58 -12.85
CA GLU A 139 22.02 28.48 -11.98
C GLU A 139 20.80 29.05 -12.69
N ARG A 140 20.97 29.55 -13.91
CA ARG A 140 19.88 30.04 -14.74
C ARG A 140 18.87 28.95 -15.06
N ALA A 141 19.32 27.75 -15.40
CA ALA A 141 18.44 26.61 -15.65
C ALA A 141 17.57 26.29 -14.42
N SER A 142 18.18 26.27 -13.23
CA SER A 142 17.48 26.05 -11.96
C SER A 142 16.46 27.13 -11.66
N GLN A 143 16.83 28.40 -11.79
CA GLN A 143 15.93 29.55 -11.56
C GLN A 143 14.75 29.56 -12.53
N LEU A 144 14.97 29.25 -13.80
CA LEU A 144 13.90 29.16 -14.79
C LEU A 144 12.95 27.99 -14.47
N THR A 145 13.47 26.85 -14.05
CA THR A 145 12.67 25.71 -13.63
C THR A 145 11.81 26.07 -12.42
N LYS A 146 12.42 26.59 -11.37
CA LYS A 146 11.72 26.97 -10.14
C LYS A 146 10.61 28.00 -10.41
N LYS A 147 10.88 29.02 -11.19
CA LYS A 147 9.92 30.08 -11.50
C LYS A 147 8.71 29.57 -12.28
N ASN A 148 8.89 28.62 -13.20
CA ASN A 148 7.86 28.25 -14.17
C ASN A 148 7.18 26.91 -13.92
N PHE A 149 7.79 26.03 -13.12
CA PHE A 149 7.28 24.68 -12.87
C PHE A 149 6.82 24.46 -11.42
N ASN A 150 6.60 25.53 -10.68
CA ASN A 150 5.82 25.59 -9.46
C ASN A 150 4.38 25.98 -9.76
N SER A 151 3.41 25.43 -9.02
CA SER A 151 2.05 25.96 -9.00
C SER A 151 1.88 27.04 -7.92
N GLU A 152 0.64 27.50 -7.75
CA GLU A 152 0.25 28.42 -6.67
C GLU A 152 -0.43 27.66 -5.51
N VAL A 153 -0.53 26.34 -5.58
CA VAL A 153 -1.15 25.50 -4.56
C VAL A 153 -0.13 25.20 -3.49
N PRO A 154 -0.24 25.81 -2.30
CA PRO A 154 0.75 25.61 -1.25
C PRO A 154 0.67 24.20 -0.70
N TYR A 155 1.83 23.58 -0.52
CA TYR A 155 1.91 22.31 0.15
C TYR A 155 1.71 22.45 1.67
N GLU A 156 2.29 23.47 2.27
CA GLU A 156 2.38 23.61 3.73
C GLU A 156 1.35 24.57 4.35
N SER A 157 0.64 25.34 3.56
CA SER A 157 -0.33 26.28 4.12
C SER A 157 -1.69 25.63 4.31
N TYR A 158 -1.91 25.16 5.49
CA TYR A 158 -3.22 24.69 5.93
C TYR A 158 -4.20 25.81 6.31
N ALA A 159 -3.71 27.02 6.51
CA ALA A 159 -4.50 28.09 7.08
C ALA A 159 -5.10 29.09 6.08
N GLU A 160 -4.46 29.36 4.95
CA GLU A 160 -4.84 30.49 4.10
C GLU A 160 -5.43 30.17 2.71
N ASP A 161 -4.99 29.09 2.08
CA ASP A 161 -5.64 28.49 0.88
C ASP A 161 -5.56 26.98 0.92
N PRO A 162 -6.12 26.44 1.94
CA PRO A 162 -5.75 25.13 2.38
C PRO A 162 -6.31 24.03 1.50
N PHE A 163 -7.19 24.32 0.56
CA PHE A 163 -8.19 23.30 0.27
C PHE A 163 -8.30 22.92 -1.18
N ARG A 164 -7.51 23.50 -2.06
CA ARG A 164 -7.50 23.06 -3.46
C ARG A 164 -6.98 21.64 -3.59
N PHE A 165 -5.83 21.34 -2.99
CA PHE A 165 -5.28 20.00 -2.98
C PHE A 165 -6.01 19.10 -1.97
N GLY A 166 -6.17 19.55 -0.74
CA GLY A 166 -6.87 18.86 0.31
C GLY A 166 -6.08 17.80 1.06
N SER A 167 -6.78 16.94 1.77
CA SER A 167 -6.23 15.90 2.65
C SER A 167 -7.24 14.79 2.86
N PHE A 168 -6.77 13.55 2.99
CA PHE A 168 -7.57 12.49 3.59
C PHE A 168 -7.88 12.85 5.04
N THR A 169 -9.11 12.58 5.49
CA THR A 169 -9.56 12.97 6.84
C THR A 169 -10.27 11.83 7.56
N THR A 170 -10.26 11.88 8.89
CA THR A 170 -10.97 10.90 9.70
C THR A 170 -12.48 11.05 9.56
N ALA A 171 -13.21 9.95 9.71
CA ALA A 171 -14.66 9.98 9.86
C ALA A 171 -15.10 10.22 11.31
N GLY A 172 -14.18 10.22 12.27
CA GLY A 172 -14.43 10.40 13.70
C GLY A 172 -14.18 9.14 14.52
N GLU A 173 -14.75 9.09 15.71
CA GLU A 173 -14.49 8.03 16.68
C GLU A 173 -15.77 7.53 17.34
N PHE A 174 -15.79 6.24 17.64
CA PHE A 174 -16.85 5.61 18.44
C PHE A 174 -16.33 5.29 19.84
N TYR A 175 -17.17 5.55 20.83
CA TYR A 175 -16.93 5.20 22.21
C TYR A 175 -18.04 4.28 22.71
N VAL A 176 -17.65 3.21 23.42
CA VAL A 176 -18.58 2.29 24.07
C VAL A 176 -18.21 2.21 25.54
N GLU A 177 -18.84 3.04 26.37
CA GLU A 177 -18.70 3.01 27.83
C GLU A 177 -19.30 1.71 28.36
N THR A 178 -18.56 1.01 29.22
CA THR A 178 -18.94 -0.33 29.70
C THR A 178 -19.34 -0.36 31.17
N GLY A 179 -19.06 0.70 31.91
CA GLY A 179 -19.21 0.72 33.36
C GLY A 179 -18.26 -0.20 34.15
N LEU A 180 -17.32 -0.85 33.45
CA LEU A 180 -16.29 -1.70 34.06
C LEU A 180 -15.10 -0.86 34.48
N SER A 181 -14.27 -1.42 35.39
CA SER A 181 -12.96 -0.86 35.76
C SER A 181 -11.86 -1.88 35.47
N ALA A 182 -10.72 -1.44 34.97
CA ALA A 182 -9.55 -2.27 34.80
C ALA A 182 -8.91 -2.73 36.12
N VAL A 183 -9.24 -2.06 37.22
CA VAL A 183 -8.74 -2.44 38.56
C VAL A 183 -9.28 -3.81 38.97
N GLY A 184 -8.37 -4.76 39.26
CA GLY A 184 -8.71 -6.14 39.60
C GLY A 184 -9.13 -7.04 38.43
N MET A 185 -8.91 -6.59 37.21
CA MET A 185 -9.03 -7.40 35.99
C MET A 185 -7.88 -8.40 35.91
N THR A 186 -8.14 -9.57 35.33
CA THR A 186 -7.15 -10.62 35.07
C THR A 186 -7.27 -11.16 33.67
N GLY A 187 -6.20 -11.80 33.16
CA GLY A 187 -6.21 -12.49 31.88
C GLY A 187 -6.50 -11.59 30.67
N TYR A 188 -6.14 -10.30 30.77
CA TYR A 188 -6.34 -9.38 29.67
C TYR A 188 -5.51 -9.77 28.44
N ARG A 189 -6.17 -9.80 27.31
CA ARG A 189 -5.55 -10.03 25.99
C ARG A 189 -6.33 -9.29 24.92
N ARG A 190 -5.64 -8.47 24.13
CA ARG A 190 -6.17 -7.94 22.86
C ARG A 190 -5.29 -8.41 21.72
N SER A 191 -5.89 -8.91 20.68
CA SER A 191 -5.19 -9.62 19.59
C SER A 191 -5.78 -9.31 18.24
N LEU A 192 -4.94 -9.42 17.20
CA LEU A 192 -5.36 -9.41 15.81
C LEU A 192 -4.90 -10.70 15.15
N SER A 193 -5.86 -11.47 14.64
CA SER A 193 -5.59 -12.66 13.83
C SER A 193 -5.49 -12.27 12.36
N LEU A 194 -4.32 -12.49 11.77
CA LEU A 194 -4.10 -12.26 10.34
C LEU A 194 -4.81 -13.31 9.48
N ASP A 195 -5.06 -14.52 10.00
CA ASP A 195 -5.76 -15.59 9.26
C ASP A 195 -7.24 -15.30 9.05
N SER A 196 -7.84 -14.50 9.94
CA SER A 196 -9.28 -14.24 9.92
C SER A 196 -9.64 -12.76 9.82
N ALA A 197 -8.65 -11.86 9.85
CA ALA A 197 -8.85 -10.41 9.95
C ALA A 197 -9.82 -10.02 11.08
N LEU A 198 -9.68 -10.68 12.24
CA LEU A 198 -10.52 -10.51 13.41
C LEU A 198 -9.71 -9.96 14.57
N ALA A 199 -10.12 -8.81 15.09
CA ALA A 199 -9.60 -8.29 16.35
C ALA A 199 -10.45 -8.79 17.52
N VAL A 200 -9.81 -9.13 18.64
CA VAL A 200 -10.46 -9.66 19.82
C VAL A 200 -9.88 -9.03 21.08
N VAL A 201 -10.74 -8.61 21.99
CA VAL A 201 -10.36 -8.19 23.35
C VAL A 201 -11.06 -9.12 24.34
N GLN A 202 -10.30 -9.70 25.25
CA GLN A 202 -10.82 -10.59 26.29
C GLN A 202 -10.15 -10.36 27.63
N PHE A 203 -10.91 -10.50 28.70
CA PHE A 203 -10.44 -10.40 30.09
C PHE A 203 -11.47 -10.97 31.06
N SER A 204 -11.05 -11.27 32.28
CA SER A 204 -11.96 -11.67 33.38
C SER A 204 -12.02 -10.57 34.44
N LYS A 205 -13.22 -10.28 34.91
CA LYS A 205 -13.49 -9.33 35.97
C LYS A 205 -14.59 -9.86 36.90
N ASP A 206 -14.29 -9.91 38.20
CA ASP A 206 -15.21 -10.38 39.25
C ASP A 206 -15.82 -11.78 38.95
N GLY A 207 -14.99 -12.67 38.36
CA GLY A 207 -15.38 -14.04 37.99
C GLY A 207 -16.24 -14.15 36.72
N ILE A 208 -16.35 -13.07 35.96
CA ILE A 208 -17.06 -13.02 34.67
C ILE A 208 -16.04 -12.80 33.56
N ASP A 209 -16.11 -13.64 32.51
CA ASP A 209 -15.30 -13.49 31.33
C ASP A 209 -16.01 -12.58 30.33
N TYR A 210 -15.31 -11.55 29.87
CA TYR A 210 -15.76 -10.61 28.87
C TYR A 210 -14.99 -10.84 27.57
N ARG A 211 -15.73 -10.80 26.44
CA ARG A 211 -15.16 -10.93 25.11
C ARG A 211 -15.78 -9.92 24.16
N ARG A 212 -14.93 -9.20 23.43
CA ARG A 212 -15.30 -8.26 22.38
C ARG A 212 -14.65 -8.70 21.07
N GLU A 213 -15.38 -8.62 19.98
CA GLU A 213 -14.91 -9.04 18.65
C GLU A 213 -15.20 -7.94 17.64
N TYR A 214 -14.26 -7.71 16.71
CA TYR A 214 -14.32 -6.61 15.76
C TYR A 214 -13.82 -7.09 14.39
N PHE A 215 -14.59 -6.82 13.35
CA PHE A 215 -14.14 -7.02 11.97
C PHE A 215 -14.85 -6.04 11.02
N VAL A 216 -14.21 -5.74 9.88
CA VAL A 216 -14.82 -4.94 8.81
C VAL A 216 -15.12 -5.86 7.64
N SER A 217 -16.40 -6.13 7.41
CA SER A 217 -16.86 -7.03 6.36
C SER A 217 -16.79 -6.38 4.98
N ARG A 218 -16.07 -6.98 4.02
CA ARG A 218 -16.11 -6.53 2.63
C ARG A 218 -17.45 -6.83 1.96
N PRO A 219 -18.02 -8.05 2.06
CA PRO A 219 -19.28 -8.37 1.41
C PRO A 219 -20.48 -7.53 1.89
N ALA A 220 -20.46 -7.09 3.15
CA ALA A 220 -21.55 -6.32 3.73
C ALA A 220 -21.26 -4.81 3.82
N ASN A 221 -20.00 -4.41 3.66
CA ASN A 221 -19.48 -3.05 3.85
C ASN A 221 -19.88 -2.43 5.20
N VAL A 222 -19.67 -3.19 6.28
CA VAL A 222 -19.94 -2.76 7.67
C VAL A 222 -18.79 -3.14 8.60
N LEU A 223 -18.54 -2.30 9.59
CA LEU A 223 -17.82 -2.65 10.81
C LEU A 223 -18.82 -3.34 11.73
N ALA A 224 -18.51 -4.55 12.16
CA ALA A 224 -19.28 -5.31 13.13
C ALA A 224 -18.50 -5.41 14.45
N VAL A 225 -19.17 -5.05 15.56
CA VAL A 225 -18.59 -5.08 16.90
C VAL A 225 -19.52 -5.86 17.82
N ARG A 226 -19.01 -6.91 18.46
CA ARG A 226 -19.81 -7.76 19.37
C ARG A 226 -19.25 -7.74 20.78
N PHE A 227 -20.12 -7.52 21.77
CA PHE A 227 -19.83 -7.60 23.20
C PHE A 227 -20.57 -8.80 23.81
N LYS A 228 -19.82 -9.68 24.45
CA LYS A 228 -20.35 -10.86 25.18
C LYS A 228 -19.77 -10.97 26.58
N ALA A 229 -20.50 -11.65 27.47
CA ALA A 229 -20.00 -12.09 28.77
C ALA A 229 -20.36 -13.56 29.02
N SER A 230 -19.61 -14.24 29.91
CA SER A 230 -19.88 -15.61 30.31
C SER A 230 -21.18 -15.77 31.13
N GLN A 231 -21.70 -14.66 31.69
CA GLN A 231 -22.96 -14.62 32.42
C GLN A 231 -23.96 -13.73 31.69
N LYS A 232 -25.24 -14.14 31.76
CA LYS A 232 -26.36 -13.40 31.18
C LYS A 232 -26.60 -12.06 31.88
N GLY A 233 -27.10 -11.08 31.13
CA GLY A 233 -27.50 -9.78 31.69
C GLY A 233 -26.32 -8.87 32.07
N MET A 234 -25.11 -9.21 31.69
CA MET A 234 -23.88 -8.48 32.13
C MET A 234 -23.45 -7.36 31.18
N GLN A 235 -24.10 -7.21 30.04
CA GLN A 235 -23.80 -6.09 29.14
C GLN A 235 -24.60 -4.85 29.54
N ASN A 236 -23.85 -3.83 30.02
CA ASN A 236 -24.35 -2.50 30.30
C ASN A 236 -23.48 -1.50 29.53
N LEU A 237 -23.97 -1.03 28.40
CA LEU A 237 -23.15 -0.30 27.43
C LEU A 237 -23.81 1.03 27.09
N THR A 238 -22.99 2.09 26.91
CA THR A 238 -23.45 3.34 26.32
C THR A 238 -22.56 3.66 25.10
N PHE A 239 -23.16 3.57 23.93
CA PHE A 239 -22.52 3.94 22.67
C PHE A 239 -22.69 5.44 22.40
N SER A 240 -21.61 6.09 22.00
CA SER A 240 -21.60 7.48 21.53
C SER A 240 -20.66 7.62 20.34
N TYR A 241 -20.88 8.66 19.54
CA TYR A 241 -20.04 9.00 18.40
C TYR A 241 -19.52 10.44 18.54
N ALA A 242 -18.21 10.60 18.39
CA ALA A 242 -17.51 11.86 18.28
C ALA A 242 -17.21 12.13 16.80
N PRO A 243 -17.92 13.06 16.14
CA PRO A 243 -17.76 13.30 14.71
C PRO A 243 -16.44 14.01 14.39
N ASN A 244 -16.07 13.97 13.12
CA ASN A 244 -15.01 14.82 12.57
C ASN A 244 -15.34 16.29 12.89
N PRO A 245 -14.45 17.04 13.57
CA PRO A 245 -14.72 18.39 14.07
C PRO A 245 -14.81 19.46 12.96
N VAL A 246 -14.36 19.15 11.73
CA VAL A 246 -14.50 20.05 10.57
C VAL A 246 -15.67 19.67 9.68
N SER A 247 -16.65 18.99 10.25
CA SER A 247 -17.90 18.68 9.57
C SER A 247 -19.09 19.35 10.25
N GLU A 248 -20.03 19.81 9.43
CA GLU A 248 -21.32 20.30 9.88
C GLU A 248 -22.37 19.24 9.62
N GLY A 249 -23.00 18.77 10.68
CA GLY A 249 -23.94 17.66 10.56
C GLY A 249 -24.93 17.56 11.69
N LYS A 250 -25.82 16.56 11.56
CA LYS A 250 -26.86 16.28 12.54
C LYS A 250 -26.90 14.80 12.88
N MET A 251 -26.83 14.50 14.18
CA MET A 251 -27.15 13.19 14.70
C MET A 251 -28.66 13.03 14.86
N THR A 252 -29.22 12.00 14.26
CA THR A 252 -30.64 11.70 14.28
C THR A 252 -30.88 10.28 14.77
N ALA A 253 -31.78 10.10 15.72
CA ALA A 253 -32.24 8.78 16.11
C ALA A 253 -33.12 8.18 14.99
N VAL A 254 -32.85 6.93 14.62
CA VAL A 254 -33.62 6.17 13.63
C VAL A 254 -34.25 4.98 14.35
N GLY A 255 -35.51 5.10 14.68
CA GLY A 255 -36.15 4.12 15.55
C GLY A 255 -35.58 4.12 16.97
N SER A 256 -35.69 3.00 17.65
CA SER A 256 -35.19 2.82 19.02
C SER A 256 -33.75 2.33 19.09
N ASP A 257 -33.19 1.84 17.98
CA ASP A 257 -31.97 1.02 17.94
C ASP A 257 -30.87 1.53 16.98
N ALA A 258 -31.12 2.65 16.30
CA ALA A 258 -30.14 3.15 15.31
C ALA A 258 -29.95 4.67 15.38
N LEU A 259 -28.76 5.10 14.93
CA LEU A 259 -28.37 6.50 14.76
C LEU A 259 -27.94 6.75 13.31
N LEU A 260 -28.22 7.94 12.83
CA LEU A 260 -27.73 8.49 11.56
C LEU A 260 -26.96 9.79 11.84
N TRP A 261 -25.72 9.86 11.43
CA TRP A 261 -24.97 11.07 11.23
C TRP A 261 -25.03 11.44 9.74
N ASP A 262 -25.68 12.56 9.42
CA ASP A 262 -25.73 13.17 8.09
C ASP A 262 -24.99 14.50 8.16
N ALA A 263 -23.90 14.60 7.39
CA ALA A 263 -23.00 15.73 7.51
C ALA A 263 -22.34 16.12 6.18
N ARG A 264 -21.74 17.30 6.20
CA ARG A 264 -20.90 17.83 5.13
C ARG A 264 -19.59 18.32 5.70
N LEU A 265 -18.49 18.15 4.94
CA LEU A 265 -17.22 18.80 5.27
C LEU A 265 -17.33 20.30 5.07
N ASP A 266 -16.70 21.07 5.95
CA ASP A 266 -16.78 22.54 6.02
C ASP A 266 -16.17 23.27 4.82
N ASN A 267 -15.27 22.61 4.09
CA ASN A 267 -14.44 23.26 3.07
C ASN A 267 -14.83 22.95 1.62
N ASN A 268 -15.41 21.79 1.35
CA ASN A 268 -15.75 21.33 -0.01
C ASN A 268 -17.19 20.84 -0.17
N ASP A 269 -18.00 20.96 0.90
CA ASP A 269 -19.41 20.55 0.91
C ASP A 269 -19.64 19.06 0.59
N MET A 270 -18.58 18.21 0.70
CA MET A 270 -18.70 16.77 0.50
C MET A 270 -19.67 16.19 1.52
N GLN A 271 -20.76 15.60 1.04
CA GLN A 271 -21.71 14.92 1.90
C GLN A 271 -21.24 13.53 2.28
N TYR A 272 -21.40 13.18 3.55
CA TYR A 272 -21.17 11.81 4.01
C TYR A 272 -22.20 11.40 5.05
N ALA A 273 -22.44 10.10 5.12
CA ALA A 273 -23.35 9.53 6.10
C ALA A 273 -22.67 8.41 6.88
N ILE A 274 -22.91 8.38 8.19
CA ILE A 274 -22.54 7.25 9.05
C ILE A 274 -23.81 6.74 9.70
N ARG A 275 -24.03 5.43 9.60
CA ARG A 275 -25.16 4.77 10.27
C ARG A 275 -24.63 3.76 11.27
N ILE A 276 -25.27 3.75 12.43
CA ILE A 276 -24.99 2.86 13.54
C ILE A 276 -26.28 2.16 13.92
N LYS A 277 -26.24 0.83 14.08
CA LYS A 277 -27.36 0.04 14.60
C LYS A 277 -26.89 -0.84 15.74
N ALA A 278 -27.62 -0.84 16.84
CA ALA A 278 -27.41 -1.74 17.95
C ALA A 278 -28.46 -2.87 17.93
N ILE A 279 -28.00 -4.09 18.15
CA ILE A 279 -28.83 -5.28 18.26
C ILE A 279 -28.50 -5.93 19.61
N ASN A 280 -29.45 -5.99 20.51
CA ASN A 280 -29.25 -6.60 21.81
C ASN A 280 -30.02 -7.92 21.95
N HIS A 281 -29.38 -8.88 22.60
CA HIS A 281 -30.05 -10.10 23.04
C HIS A 281 -30.29 -10.02 24.54
N GLY A 282 -31.55 -9.97 24.96
CA GLY A 282 -31.93 -9.69 26.34
C GLY A 282 -31.80 -8.22 26.73
N GLY A 283 -32.18 -7.86 27.96
CA GLY A 283 -32.09 -6.51 28.48
C GLY A 283 -32.98 -5.49 27.80
N THR A 284 -32.62 -4.21 27.95
CA THR A 284 -33.35 -3.08 27.37
C THR A 284 -32.38 -2.20 26.56
N LEU A 285 -32.91 -1.58 25.51
CA LEU A 285 -32.20 -0.64 24.65
C LEU A 285 -32.97 0.66 24.56
N THR A 286 -32.28 1.78 24.71
CA THR A 286 -32.83 3.15 24.53
C THR A 286 -31.92 3.96 23.64
N ASN A 287 -32.51 4.88 22.88
CA ASN A 287 -31.79 5.78 21.98
C ASN A 287 -32.23 7.22 22.28
N GLU A 288 -31.42 7.93 23.01
CA GLU A 288 -31.73 9.30 23.46
C GLU A 288 -30.49 10.21 23.33
N GLY A 289 -30.69 11.43 22.87
CA GLY A 289 -29.63 12.45 22.81
C GLY A 289 -28.45 12.07 21.95
N GLY A 290 -28.63 11.26 20.89
CA GLY A 290 -27.53 10.79 20.03
C GLY A 290 -26.68 9.67 20.65
N ARG A 291 -27.22 9.02 21.69
CA ARG A 291 -26.58 7.89 22.40
C ARG A 291 -27.48 6.68 22.40
N ILE A 292 -26.89 5.51 22.26
CA ILE A 292 -27.56 4.22 22.42
C ILE A 292 -27.11 3.62 23.76
N THR A 293 -28.07 3.39 24.66
CA THR A 293 -27.81 2.76 25.96
C THR A 293 -28.47 1.39 26.02
N VAL A 294 -27.69 0.37 26.37
CA VAL A 294 -28.13 -0.99 26.58
C VAL A 294 -27.93 -1.36 28.05
N LYS A 295 -28.94 -1.97 28.69
CA LYS A 295 -28.88 -2.41 30.10
C LYS A 295 -29.31 -3.86 30.22
N GLY A 296 -28.47 -4.66 30.89
CA GLY A 296 -28.78 -6.02 31.24
C GLY A 296 -28.92 -6.99 30.07
N ALA A 297 -28.17 -6.75 28.97
CA ALA A 297 -28.18 -7.67 27.83
C ALA A 297 -27.19 -8.83 28.00
N ASP A 298 -27.49 -9.96 27.36
CA ASP A 298 -26.61 -11.13 27.30
C ASP A 298 -25.48 -10.90 26.26
N GLU A 299 -25.86 -10.26 25.16
CA GLU A 299 -24.98 -9.93 24.03
C GLU A 299 -25.46 -8.62 23.39
N VAL A 300 -24.52 -7.83 22.87
CA VAL A 300 -24.78 -6.63 22.06
C VAL A 300 -23.91 -6.64 20.82
N VAL A 301 -24.52 -6.37 19.67
CA VAL A 301 -23.82 -6.17 18.39
C VAL A 301 -24.08 -4.75 17.91
N PHE A 302 -23.01 -4.02 17.60
CA PHE A 302 -23.08 -2.77 16.85
C PHE A 302 -22.66 -3.03 15.40
N LEU A 303 -23.48 -2.58 14.45
CA LEU A 303 -23.18 -2.55 13.03
C LEU A 303 -23.04 -1.09 12.60
N ILE A 304 -21.93 -0.77 11.94
CA ILE A 304 -21.58 0.60 11.59
C ILE A 304 -21.13 0.62 10.12
N THR A 305 -21.64 1.58 9.36
CA THR A 305 -21.23 1.78 7.96
C THR A 305 -21.15 3.27 7.63
N ALA A 306 -20.35 3.60 6.63
CA ALA A 306 -20.22 4.96 6.11
C ALA A 306 -20.08 4.97 4.60
N ASP A 307 -20.45 6.10 3.99
CA ASP A 307 -20.27 6.39 2.57
C ASP A 307 -20.23 7.90 2.37
N THR A 308 -19.64 8.35 1.27
CA THR A 308 -19.61 9.75 0.83
C THR A 308 -20.41 9.93 -0.46
N ASP A 309 -20.64 11.18 -0.88
CA ASP A 309 -21.21 11.46 -2.19
C ASP A 309 -20.20 11.38 -3.35
N TYR A 310 -18.94 11.01 -3.06
CA TYR A 310 -17.87 10.89 -4.04
C TYR A 310 -18.16 9.81 -5.08
N ARG A 311 -17.85 10.14 -6.33
CA ARG A 311 -17.79 9.19 -7.44
C ARG A 311 -16.57 9.48 -8.29
N ALA A 312 -15.74 8.47 -8.51
CA ALA A 312 -14.62 8.57 -9.44
C ALA A 312 -15.12 9.00 -10.83
N ASN A 313 -14.46 9.98 -11.42
CA ASN A 313 -14.78 10.52 -12.73
C ASN A 313 -13.55 10.46 -13.64
N TYR A 314 -13.68 9.76 -14.74
CA TYR A 314 -12.58 9.54 -15.70
C TYR A 314 -12.57 10.57 -16.84
N ASP A 315 -13.60 11.41 -16.94
CA ASP A 315 -13.73 12.48 -17.94
C ASP A 315 -14.39 13.72 -17.30
N PRO A 316 -13.74 14.32 -16.27
CA PRO A 316 -14.34 15.42 -15.52
C PRO A 316 -14.45 16.68 -16.35
N ASP A 317 -15.59 17.38 -16.24
CA ASP A 317 -15.68 18.80 -16.63
C ASP A 317 -14.97 19.64 -15.55
N PHE A 318 -13.86 20.26 -15.93
CA PHE A 318 -13.02 21.04 -15.00
C PHE A 318 -13.69 22.35 -14.54
N HIS A 319 -14.81 22.73 -15.13
CA HIS A 319 -15.61 23.88 -14.69
C HIS A 319 -16.79 23.48 -13.80
N ASP A 320 -17.06 22.18 -13.63
CA ASP A 320 -18.11 21.68 -12.75
C ASP A 320 -17.54 21.39 -11.36
N PRO A 321 -17.90 22.19 -10.32
CA PRO A 321 -17.47 21.92 -8.96
C PRO A 321 -18.01 20.60 -8.40
N LYS A 322 -19.01 20.00 -9.05
CA LYS A 322 -19.62 18.72 -8.69
C LYS A 322 -19.14 17.56 -9.57
N ALA A 323 -18.07 17.74 -10.32
CA ALA A 323 -17.55 16.72 -11.23
C ALA A 323 -17.32 15.34 -10.58
N TYR A 324 -17.10 15.29 -9.28
CA TYR A 324 -16.87 14.06 -8.52
C TYR A 324 -18.00 13.71 -7.55
N VAL A 325 -19.18 14.30 -7.71
CA VAL A 325 -20.37 14.00 -6.92
C VAL A 325 -21.30 13.07 -7.71
N GLY A 326 -21.76 11.98 -7.10
CA GLY A 326 -22.63 11.05 -7.83
C GLY A 326 -23.19 9.90 -7.02
N VAL A 327 -22.86 9.79 -5.74
CA VAL A 327 -23.40 8.80 -4.83
C VAL A 327 -24.40 9.47 -3.88
N ASN A 328 -25.40 8.73 -3.43
CA ASN A 328 -26.30 9.16 -2.34
C ASN A 328 -25.94 8.39 -1.08
N PRO A 329 -25.08 8.96 -0.20
CA PRO A 329 -24.59 8.25 0.98
C PRO A 329 -25.68 7.87 1.98
N LEU A 330 -26.79 8.61 2.01
CA LEU A 330 -27.94 8.29 2.86
C LEU A 330 -28.64 7.01 2.40
N ALA A 331 -28.76 6.80 1.10
CA ALA A 331 -29.43 5.63 0.53
C ALA A 331 -28.51 4.39 0.59
N THR A 332 -27.24 4.54 0.25
CA THR A 332 -26.28 3.43 0.24
C THR A 332 -26.05 2.88 1.64
N THR A 333 -25.79 3.75 2.62
CA THR A 333 -25.57 3.34 4.02
C THR A 333 -26.81 2.71 4.65
N ALA A 334 -28.02 3.18 4.32
CA ALA A 334 -29.25 2.53 4.76
C ALA A 334 -29.34 1.10 4.22
N THR A 335 -29.13 0.95 2.90
CA THR A 335 -29.20 -0.36 2.23
C THR A 335 -28.19 -1.36 2.79
N TRP A 336 -26.95 -0.93 3.04
CA TRP A 336 -25.92 -1.80 3.60
C TRP A 336 -26.24 -2.23 5.02
N LEU A 337 -26.64 -1.28 5.86
CA LEU A 337 -26.94 -1.55 7.27
C LEU A 337 -28.13 -2.49 7.44
N ASP A 338 -29.22 -2.27 6.70
CA ASP A 338 -30.43 -3.11 6.76
C ASP A 338 -30.11 -4.55 6.33
N LYS A 339 -29.40 -4.72 5.20
CA LYS A 339 -28.97 -6.05 4.73
C LYS A 339 -28.04 -6.75 5.73
N ALA A 340 -27.14 -6.01 6.38
CA ALA A 340 -26.24 -6.57 7.38
C ALA A 340 -27.01 -6.99 8.64
N ALA A 341 -27.95 -6.18 9.10
CA ALA A 341 -28.79 -6.49 10.26
C ALA A 341 -29.65 -7.73 10.03
N ASP A 342 -30.26 -7.86 8.84
CA ASP A 342 -31.07 -9.03 8.47
C ASP A 342 -30.25 -10.33 8.44
N LYS A 343 -28.98 -10.28 8.08
CA LYS A 343 -28.08 -11.45 8.06
C LYS A 343 -27.70 -11.93 9.46
N GLY A 344 -27.55 -11.02 10.40
CA GLY A 344 -27.06 -11.29 11.74
C GLY A 344 -25.54 -11.55 11.81
N TYR A 345 -24.98 -11.38 13.01
CA TYR A 345 -23.54 -11.37 13.26
C TYR A 345 -22.80 -12.61 12.78
N ASP A 346 -23.29 -13.81 13.11
CA ASP A 346 -22.57 -15.07 12.79
C ASP A 346 -22.51 -15.31 11.28
N SER A 347 -23.54 -14.91 10.52
CA SER A 347 -23.52 -14.98 9.05
C SER A 347 -22.53 -13.96 8.47
N LEU A 348 -22.53 -12.75 9.01
CA LEU A 348 -21.57 -11.71 8.61
C LEU A 348 -20.12 -12.15 8.87
N LEU A 349 -19.83 -12.73 10.02
CA LEU A 349 -18.51 -13.23 10.36
C LEU A 349 -18.07 -14.36 9.42
N LYS A 350 -18.99 -15.29 9.09
CA LYS A 350 -18.72 -16.38 8.15
C LYS A 350 -18.43 -15.86 6.74
N GLU A 351 -19.19 -14.88 6.23
CA GLU A 351 -18.98 -14.28 4.92
C GLU A 351 -17.68 -13.48 4.88
N HIS A 352 -17.40 -12.72 5.94
CA HIS A 352 -16.13 -11.99 6.10
C HIS A 352 -14.94 -12.93 6.04
N TYR A 353 -14.97 -14.01 6.84
CA TYR A 353 -13.91 -15.01 6.84
C TYR A 353 -13.72 -15.64 5.46
N ALA A 354 -14.79 -16.01 4.78
CA ALA A 354 -14.71 -16.65 3.47
C ALA A 354 -14.10 -15.74 2.41
N ASP A 355 -14.50 -14.46 2.37
CA ASP A 355 -13.96 -13.45 1.46
C ASP A 355 -12.48 -13.19 1.74
N TYR A 356 -12.15 -12.88 2.97
CA TYR A 356 -10.80 -12.53 3.36
C TYR A 356 -9.82 -13.71 3.22
N HIS A 357 -10.18 -14.86 3.75
CA HIS A 357 -9.34 -16.07 3.75
C HIS A 357 -9.07 -16.59 2.33
N ASN A 358 -10.00 -16.39 1.39
CA ASN A 358 -9.77 -16.71 -0.02
C ASN A 358 -8.57 -15.96 -0.62
N LEU A 359 -8.26 -14.77 -0.13
CA LEU A 359 -7.09 -13.99 -0.53
C LEU A 359 -5.86 -14.33 0.32
N PHE A 360 -6.02 -14.29 1.63
CA PHE A 360 -4.91 -14.42 2.56
C PHE A 360 -4.24 -15.80 2.50
N SER A 361 -5.01 -16.88 2.41
CA SER A 361 -4.51 -18.26 2.39
C SER A 361 -3.73 -18.66 1.14
N ARG A 362 -3.69 -17.82 0.10
CA ARG A 362 -3.03 -18.13 -1.17
C ARG A 362 -1.51 -18.24 -1.05
N VAL A 363 -0.90 -17.57 -0.08
CA VAL A 363 0.54 -17.60 0.15
C VAL A 363 0.83 -17.89 1.60
N SER A 364 1.69 -18.86 1.83
CA SER A 364 2.21 -19.23 3.15
C SER A 364 3.73 -19.20 3.12
N LEU A 365 4.33 -18.58 4.13
CA LEU A 365 5.77 -18.58 4.40
C LEU A 365 5.99 -19.30 5.72
N ASP A 366 6.91 -20.25 5.76
CA ASP A 366 7.35 -20.95 6.96
C ASP A 366 8.87 -20.83 7.09
N LEU A 367 9.32 -20.09 8.08
CA LEU A 367 10.72 -19.90 8.45
C LEU A 367 11.05 -20.52 9.80
N MET A 368 10.06 -21.07 10.50
CA MET A 368 10.19 -21.47 11.91
C MET A 368 10.96 -22.77 12.09
N GLY A 369 10.84 -23.70 11.16
CA GLY A 369 11.29 -25.05 11.43
C GLY A 369 10.64 -25.58 12.73
N ASP A 370 11.49 -25.90 13.70
CA ASP A 370 11.04 -26.40 15.02
C ASP A 370 11.10 -25.33 16.14
N ASN A 371 11.36 -24.06 15.82
CA ASN A 371 11.52 -23.00 16.81
C ASN A 371 10.19 -22.30 17.12
N THR A 372 9.61 -22.57 18.29
CA THR A 372 8.36 -21.97 18.76
C THR A 372 8.53 -21.10 20.01
N THR A 373 9.76 -20.75 20.38
CA THR A 373 10.10 -20.15 21.68
C THR A 373 9.35 -18.85 21.99
N PHE A 374 9.06 -18.05 20.98
CA PHE A 374 8.46 -16.71 21.14
C PHE A 374 6.97 -16.62 20.79
N THR A 375 6.32 -17.72 20.41
CA THR A 375 4.93 -17.69 19.92
C THR A 375 3.92 -17.26 20.99
N ASP A 376 4.23 -17.48 22.27
CA ASP A 376 3.37 -17.10 23.40
C ASP A 376 3.88 -15.86 24.15
N MET A 377 4.36 -14.87 23.42
CA MET A 377 4.83 -13.60 23.98
C MET A 377 4.07 -12.42 23.38
N PRO A 378 3.68 -11.39 24.15
CA PRO A 378 3.10 -10.15 23.65
C PRO A 378 4.00 -9.49 22.63
N ILE A 379 3.40 -8.89 21.58
CA ILE A 379 4.15 -8.39 20.42
C ILE A 379 5.18 -7.31 20.78
N ASN A 380 4.84 -6.39 21.64
CA ASN A 380 5.76 -5.34 22.10
C ASN A 380 7.00 -5.93 22.81
N ARG A 381 6.85 -6.98 23.61
CA ARG A 381 7.98 -7.69 24.22
C ARG A 381 8.80 -8.48 23.21
N ARG A 382 8.16 -9.04 22.20
CA ARG A 382 8.86 -9.75 21.11
C ARG A 382 9.73 -8.80 20.31
N LEU A 383 9.20 -7.63 19.92
CA LEU A 383 9.96 -6.59 19.24
C LEU A 383 11.15 -6.11 20.10
N GLN A 384 10.95 -5.92 21.39
CA GLN A 384 12.05 -5.57 22.31
C GLN A 384 13.12 -6.66 22.40
N ALA A 385 12.72 -7.94 22.47
CA ALA A 385 13.66 -9.06 22.44
C ALA A 385 14.43 -9.13 21.11
N TYR A 386 13.73 -8.92 19.99
CA TYR A 386 14.33 -8.89 18.66
C TYR A 386 15.32 -7.72 18.50
N LEU A 387 14.99 -6.54 19.02
CA LEU A 387 15.88 -5.37 19.09
C LEU A 387 17.17 -5.68 19.86
N GLN A 388 17.08 -6.51 20.91
CA GLN A 388 18.21 -6.97 21.73
C GLN A 388 18.97 -8.16 21.11
N GLY A 389 18.60 -8.60 19.91
CA GLY A 389 19.30 -9.63 19.16
C GLY A 389 18.72 -11.05 19.29
N ALA A 390 17.50 -11.20 19.82
CA ALA A 390 16.83 -12.50 19.81
C ALA A 390 16.55 -12.96 18.39
N ASN A 391 16.77 -14.25 18.11
CA ASN A 391 16.41 -14.87 16.84
C ASN A 391 14.95 -15.31 16.89
N ASP A 392 14.08 -14.60 16.19
CA ASP A 392 12.63 -14.87 16.14
C ASP A 392 12.12 -14.98 14.69
N PRO A 393 12.32 -16.11 14.02
CA PRO A 393 11.85 -16.31 12.64
C PRO A 393 10.32 -16.29 12.52
N TYR A 394 9.58 -16.51 13.63
CA TYR A 394 8.12 -16.34 13.62
C TYR A 394 7.72 -14.85 13.52
N LEU A 395 8.44 -13.95 14.16
CA LEU A 395 8.20 -12.51 14.02
C LEU A 395 8.48 -12.05 12.59
N GLU A 396 9.56 -12.54 11.96
CA GLU A 396 9.90 -12.26 10.57
C GLU A 396 8.81 -12.75 9.61
N GLN A 397 8.32 -13.97 9.81
CA GLN A 397 7.20 -14.56 9.07
C GLN A 397 5.90 -13.77 9.31
N LEU A 398 5.61 -13.40 10.54
CA LEU A 398 4.42 -12.61 10.92
C LEU A 398 4.44 -11.24 10.23
N TYR A 399 5.58 -10.55 10.22
CA TYR A 399 5.72 -9.24 9.58
C TYR A 399 5.54 -9.32 8.05
N TYR A 400 6.08 -10.36 7.42
CA TYR A 400 5.83 -10.66 6.00
C TYR A 400 4.33 -10.81 5.70
N GLN A 401 3.63 -11.61 6.49
CA GLN A 401 2.19 -11.83 6.31
C GLN A 401 1.35 -10.61 6.71
N PHE A 402 1.86 -9.78 7.62
CA PHE A 402 1.20 -8.54 8.02
C PHE A 402 1.10 -7.54 6.86
N GLY A 403 2.14 -7.39 6.03
CA GLY A 403 2.03 -6.55 4.83
C GLY A 403 0.98 -7.07 3.84
N ARG A 404 0.84 -8.40 3.67
CA ARG A 404 -0.27 -8.96 2.87
C ARG A 404 -1.64 -8.69 3.49
N TYR A 405 -1.75 -8.83 4.82
CA TYR A 405 -2.94 -8.45 5.58
C TYR A 405 -3.33 -6.99 5.34
N LEU A 406 -2.37 -6.08 5.48
CA LEU A 406 -2.61 -4.65 5.30
C LEU A 406 -3.08 -4.32 3.87
N LEU A 407 -2.51 -4.97 2.84
CA LEU A 407 -2.93 -4.77 1.45
C LEU A 407 -4.38 -5.22 1.22
N ILE A 408 -4.76 -6.40 1.70
CA ILE A 408 -6.13 -6.92 1.60
C ILE A 408 -7.11 -6.01 2.34
N SER A 409 -6.70 -5.46 3.48
CA SER A 409 -7.55 -4.65 4.36
C SER A 409 -7.66 -3.19 3.92
N SER A 410 -6.73 -2.70 3.05
CA SER A 410 -6.69 -1.30 2.63
C SER A 410 -6.90 -1.08 1.13
N SER A 411 -6.92 -2.14 0.30
CA SER A 411 -7.04 -1.99 -1.16
C SER A 411 -7.80 -3.16 -1.79
N ARG A 412 -9.03 -2.90 -2.22
CA ARG A 412 -9.94 -3.88 -2.82
C ARG A 412 -10.60 -3.31 -4.07
N PRO A 413 -10.92 -4.13 -5.08
CA PRO A 413 -11.58 -3.66 -6.31
C PRO A 413 -12.83 -2.82 -6.04
N GLY A 414 -12.95 -1.67 -6.73
CA GLY A 414 -14.06 -0.73 -6.59
C GLY A 414 -13.84 0.39 -5.58
N ASP A 415 -12.69 0.40 -4.90
CA ASP A 415 -12.29 1.46 -3.96
C ASP A 415 -11.15 2.31 -4.53
N MET A 416 -10.74 3.34 -3.78
CA MET A 416 -9.49 4.06 -4.01
C MET A 416 -8.29 3.24 -3.52
N PRO A 417 -7.07 3.48 -4.00
CA PRO A 417 -5.89 2.74 -3.56
C PRO A 417 -5.51 3.02 -2.10
N ALA A 418 -4.60 2.22 -1.54
CA ALA A 418 -3.97 2.52 -0.27
C ALA A 418 -3.17 3.82 -0.38
N ASN A 419 -3.52 4.84 0.45
CA ASN A 419 -2.77 6.09 0.57
C ASN A 419 -1.54 5.91 1.47
N LEU A 420 -0.85 6.99 1.88
CA LEU A 420 0.31 6.94 2.77
C LEU A 420 0.07 6.21 4.10
N GLN A 421 -1.18 6.13 4.56
CA GLN A 421 -1.58 5.42 5.76
C GLN A 421 -2.59 4.28 5.47
N GLY A 422 -2.66 3.83 4.24
CA GLY A 422 -3.59 2.78 3.82
C GLY A 422 -5.03 3.26 3.76
N VAL A 423 -5.79 3.01 4.82
CA VAL A 423 -7.16 3.50 5.05
C VAL A 423 -7.32 4.04 6.47
N TRP A 424 -6.26 3.98 7.27
CA TRP A 424 -6.30 4.32 8.69
C TRP A 424 -5.73 5.71 8.94
N HIS A 425 -6.52 6.55 9.59
CA HIS A 425 -6.12 7.88 9.97
C HIS A 425 -6.97 8.39 11.14
N ASN A 426 -6.38 9.11 12.08
CA ASN A 426 -7.08 9.57 13.28
C ASN A 426 -7.17 11.09 13.42
N ASN A 427 -6.89 11.84 12.35
CA ASN A 427 -6.83 13.29 12.43
C ASN A 427 -7.65 13.96 11.30
N VAL A 428 -7.83 15.27 11.41
CA VAL A 428 -8.48 16.11 10.39
C VAL A 428 -7.60 16.22 9.14
N ASP A 429 -6.32 16.52 9.35
CA ASP A 429 -5.29 16.57 8.33
C ASP A 429 -4.08 15.80 8.85
N GLY A 430 -3.50 14.96 8.05
CA GLY A 430 -2.39 14.13 8.46
C GLY A 430 -1.04 14.56 7.90
N PRO A 431 0.03 13.88 8.32
CA PRO A 431 1.34 14.05 7.74
C PRO A 431 1.29 13.86 6.23
N TRP A 432 1.95 14.74 5.49
CA TRP A 432 1.92 14.75 4.02
C TRP A 432 0.51 14.66 3.44
N ARG A 433 -0.51 15.21 4.17
CA ARG A 433 -1.93 15.17 3.80
C ARG A 433 -2.53 13.77 3.64
N VAL A 434 -1.77 12.74 4.05
CA VAL A 434 -2.10 11.33 3.82
C VAL A 434 -2.45 11.10 2.33
N ASP A 435 -1.66 11.70 1.45
CA ASP A 435 -1.90 11.76 0.02
C ASP A 435 -1.50 10.46 -0.71
N TYR A 436 -1.66 10.46 -2.02
CA TYR A 436 -1.09 9.46 -2.92
C TYR A 436 0.27 9.98 -3.38
N HIS A 437 1.33 9.64 -2.66
CA HIS A 437 2.67 10.13 -2.91
C HIS A 437 3.36 9.29 -3.99
N ASN A 438 3.70 9.94 -5.12
CA ASN A 438 4.00 9.25 -6.38
C ASN A 438 5.50 9.17 -6.71
N ASN A 439 6.39 9.51 -5.80
CA ASN A 439 7.83 9.42 -6.06
C ASN A 439 8.47 8.13 -5.51
N ILE A 440 7.70 7.33 -4.74
CA ILE A 440 8.05 6.00 -4.24
C ILE A 440 6.87 5.32 -3.52
N ASN A 441 6.16 6.03 -2.64
CA ASN A 441 5.29 5.46 -1.61
C ASN A 441 4.10 4.71 -2.22
N LEU A 442 3.31 5.35 -3.08
CA LEU A 442 2.16 4.70 -3.72
C LEU A 442 2.59 3.48 -4.54
N GLN A 443 3.70 3.57 -5.26
CA GLN A 443 4.21 2.46 -6.04
C GLN A 443 4.62 1.28 -5.14
N MET A 444 5.32 1.56 -4.04
CA MET A 444 5.77 0.55 -3.06
C MET A 444 4.59 -0.19 -2.44
N ASN A 445 3.45 0.47 -2.21
CA ASN A 445 2.25 -0.16 -1.67
C ASN A 445 1.80 -1.37 -2.50
N TYR A 446 2.10 -1.38 -3.80
CA TYR A 446 1.65 -2.43 -4.73
C TYR A 446 2.73 -3.41 -5.18
N TRP A 447 3.99 -3.21 -4.78
CA TRP A 447 5.05 -4.17 -5.13
C TRP A 447 4.76 -5.61 -4.69
N PRO A 448 4.14 -5.89 -3.53
CA PRO A 448 3.82 -7.27 -3.14
C PRO A 448 2.58 -7.84 -3.84
N ALA A 449 1.74 -7.04 -4.50
CA ALA A 449 0.42 -7.48 -4.98
C ALA A 449 0.51 -8.68 -5.93
N CYS A 450 1.13 -8.53 -7.08
CA CYS A 450 1.26 -9.61 -8.05
C CYS A 450 2.08 -10.80 -7.53
N PRO A 451 3.32 -10.62 -7.00
CA PRO A 451 4.16 -11.75 -6.61
C PRO A 451 3.62 -12.54 -5.42
N THR A 452 2.78 -11.93 -4.57
CA THR A 452 2.14 -12.64 -3.44
C THR A 452 0.68 -13.03 -3.69
N ALA A 453 0.28 -13.22 -4.95
CA ALA A 453 -1.03 -13.69 -5.37
C ALA A 453 -2.22 -12.82 -4.92
N LEU A 454 -2.03 -11.50 -4.88
CA LEU A 454 -3.01 -10.47 -4.54
C LEU A 454 -3.22 -9.46 -5.69
N SER A 455 -3.07 -9.90 -6.94
CA SER A 455 -3.15 -9.03 -8.11
C SER A 455 -4.47 -8.24 -8.20
N GLU A 456 -5.60 -8.79 -7.74
CA GLU A 456 -6.86 -8.05 -7.69
C GLU A 456 -6.85 -6.87 -6.71
N CYS A 457 -5.98 -6.89 -5.69
CA CYS A 457 -5.81 -5.75 -4.77
C CYS A 457 -5.08 -4.57 -5.43
N GLU A 458 -4.52 -4.75 -6.64
CA GLU A 458 -3.90 -3.69 -7.42
C GLU A 458 -4.92 -2.94 -8.31
N GLN A 459 -6.14 -3.47 -8.50
CA GLN A 459 -7.17 -2.82 -9.31
C GLN A 459 -7.48 -1.37 -8.88
N PRO A 460 -7.56 -1.02 -7.58
CA PRO A 460 -7.75 0.37 -7.17
C PRO A 460 -6.67 1.33 -7.67
N LEU A 461 -5.40 0.87 -7.77
CA LEU A 461 -4.34 1.68 -8.36
C LEU A 461 -4.61 1.96 -9.86
N PHE A 462 -5.08 0.97 -10.60
CA PHE A 462 -5.39 1.15 -12.02
C PHE A 462 -6.58 2.09 -12.24
N ASP A 463 -7.60 1.98 -11.40
CA ASP A 463 -8.75 2.90 -11.42
C ASP A 463 -8.33 4.32 -11.02
N PHE A 464 -7.45 4.47 -10.04
CA PHE A 464 -6.86 5.75 -9.69
C PHE A 464 -6.05 6.35 -10.86
N ILE A 465 -5.18 5.58 -11.50
CA ILE A 465 -4.42 6.03 -12.68
C ILE A 465 -5.38 6.53 -13.77
N ARG A 466 -6.52 5.87 -13.99
CA ARG A 466 -7.53 6.33 -14.95
C ARG A 466 -8.08 7.72 -14.61
N THR A 467 -8.22 8.07 -13.34
CA THR A 467 -8.68 9.41 -12.93
C THR A 467 -7.65 10.50 -13.25
N LEU A 468 -6.37 10.13 -13.38
CA LEU A 468 -5.28 11.06 -13.66
C LEU A 468 -5.13 11.39 -15.16
N ILE A 469 -5.76 10.65 -16.06
CA ILE A 469 -5.49 10.76 -17.51
C ILE A 469 -5.89 12.12 -18.06
N LYS A 470 -7.15 12.51 -17.91
CA LYS A 470 -7.64 13.79 -18.44
C LYS A 470 -6.94 15.00 -17.84
N PRO A 471 -6.82 15.14 -16.50
CA PRO A 471 -6.05 16.25 -15.93
C PRO A 471 -4.56 16.13 -16.27
N GLY A 472 -4.01 14.94 -16.36
CA GLY A 472 -2.61 14.69 -16.72
C GLY A 472 -2.27 15.05 -18.16
N GLU A 473 -3.20 14.91 -19.11
CA GLU A 473 -3.07 15.40 -20.48
C GLU A 473 -2.96 16.94 -20.52
N VAL A 474 -3.75 17.62 -19.71
CA VAL A 474 -3.66 19.09 -19.55
C VAL A 474 -2.32 19.49 -18.95
N THR A 475 -1.87 18.80 -17.92
CA THR A 475 -0.56 19.03 -17.28
C THR A 475 0.60 18.78 -18.26
N ALA A 476 0.60 17.68 -18.99
CA ALA A 476 1.60 17.34 -19.99
C ALA A 476 1.72 18.42 -21.07
N LYS A 477 0.58 18.88 -21.59
CA LYS A 477 0.54 19.92 -22.60
C LYS A 477 0.95 21.30 -22.04
N SER A 478 0.40 21.71 -20.91
CA SER A 478 0.57 23.07 -20.37
C SER A 478 1.99 23.30 -19.85
N TYR A 479 2.52 22.35 -19.08
CA TYR A 479 3.85 22.49 -18.49
C TYR A 479 4.96 22.07 -19.43
N PHE A 480 4.75 21.03 -20.27
CA PHE A 480 5.83 20.38 -21.00
C PHE A 480 5.69 20.44 -22.52
N GLY A 481 4.51 20.76 -23.05
CA GLY A 481 4.26 20.82 -24.48
C GLY A 481 4.28 19.45 -25.17
N THR A 482 4.07 18.39 -24.43
CA THR A 482 4.12 17.00 -24.87
C THR A 482 2.74 16.44 -25.17
N ARG A 483 2.70 15.35 -25.94
CA ARG A 483 1.56 14.46 -26.03
C ARG A 483 1.43 13.64 -24.74
N GLY A 484 0.38 12.83 -24.68
CA GLY A 484 0.15 11.89 -23.59
C GLY A 484 -0.19 12.57 -22.27
N TRP A 485 0.16 11.93 -21.17
CA TRP A 485 -0.20 12.40 -19.83
C TRP A 485 0.93 12.20 -18.82
N THR A 486 0.90 12.99 -17.76
CA THR A 486 1.76 12.83 -16.59
C THR A 486 1.08 13.33 -15.33
N THR A 487 1.66 13.03 -14.17
CA THR A 487 1.29 13.57 -12.86
C THR A 487 2.55 13.97 -12.09
N SER A 488 2.36 14.72 -11.01
CA SER A 488 3.44 15.12 -10.12
C SER A 488 3.51 14.22 -8.87
N VAL A 489 4.32 14.63 -7.89
CA VAL A 489 4.62 13.86 -6.68
C VAL A 489 3.39 13.57 -5.83
N SER A 490 2.50 14.54 -5.67
CA SER A 490 1.32 14.43 -4.80
C SER A 490 0.05 14.24 -5.62
N GLY A 491 -0.78 13.28 -5.24
CA GLY A 491 -2.09 13.00 -5.82
C GLY A 491 -3.19 12.97 -4.79
N ASN A 492 -4.42 13.23 -5.22
CA ASN A 492 -5.64 13.15 -4.41
C ASN A 492 -6.75 12.43 -5.18
N ILE A 493 -7.90 12.22 -4.55
CA ILE A 493 -9.03 11.52 -5.19
C ILE A 493 -9.70 12.34 -6.32
N PHE A 494 -9.36 13.61 -6.49
CA PHE A 494 -9.94 14.54 -7.46
C PHE A 494 -9.07 14.69 -8.72
N GLY A 495 -8.12 13.80 -8.97
CA GLY A 495 -7.28 13.82 -10.16
C GLY A 495 -6.28 14.99 -10.21
N PHE A 496 -5.71 15.38 -9.09
CA PHE A 496 -4.67 16.42 -9.04
C PHE A 496 -3.38 15.89 -9.67
N THR A 497 -2.81 16.62 -10.64
CA THR A 497 -1.65 16.17 -11.44
C THR A 497 -0.53 17.17 -11.56
N THR A 498 -0.72 18.41 -11.08
CA THR A 498 0.26 19.48 -11.20
C THR A 498 1.28 19.48 -10.08
N PRO A 499 2.46 20.12 -10.23
CA PRO A 499 3.31 20.40 -9.08
C PRO A 499 2.59 21.21 -8.01
N LEU A 500 2.99 21.06 -6.77
CA LEU A 500 2.61 21.95 -5.69
C LEU A 500 3.51 23.20 -5.69
N SER A 501 3.30 24.14 -4.77
CA SER A 501 4.19 25.28 -4.57
C SER A 501 5.28 24.92 -3.57
N SER A 502 6.53 24.98 -3.99
CA SER A 502 7.69 24.75 -3.11
C SER A 502 8.92 25.52 -3.59
N GLU A 503 9.73 25.97 -2.65
CA GLU A 503 11.07 26.50 -2.92
C GLU A 503 12.05 25.37 -3.31
N ASP A 504 11.80 24.14 -2.85
CA ASP A 504 12.61 22.97 -3.14
C ASP A 504 12.09 22.20 -4.36
N MET A 505 12.78 22.32 -5.48
CA MET A 505 12.44 21.63 -6.71
C MET A 505 12.85 20.14 -6.71
N SER A 506 13.72 19.73 -5.81
CA SER A 506 14.21 18.36 -5.78
C SER A 506 13.10 17.34 -5.53
N TRP A 507 12.11 17.68 -4.68
CA TRP A 507 10.93 16.86 -4.47
C TRP A 507 9.74 17.26 -5.34
N ASN A 508 9.53 18.58 -5.54
CA ASN A 508 8.32 19.10 -6.18
C ASN A 508 8.30 18.91 -7.70
N PHE A 509 9.46 18.98 -8.35
CA PHE A 509 9.59 18.78 -9.80
C PHE A 509 9.76 17.30 -10.14
N SER A 510 8.66 16.59 -10.29
CA SER A 510 8.65 15.14 -10.51
C SER A 510 7.77 14.73 -11.72
N PRO A 511 8.11 15.15 -12.95
CA PRO A 511 7.28 14.85 -14.13
C PRO A 511 7.26 13.37 -14.52
N PHE A 512 8.11 12.54 -13.93
CA PHE A 512 8.20 11.11 -14.22
C PHE A 512 7.40 10.23 -13.25
N ALA A 513 6.65 10.83 -12.33
CA ALA A 513 5.72 10.12 -11.46
C ALA A 513 4.63 9.38 -12.25
N GLY A 514 4.05 10.03 -13.26
CA GLY A 514 3.07 9.39 -14.17
C GLY A 514 3.65 8.18 -14.92
N PRO A 515 4.79 8.32 -15.62
CA PRO A 515 5.49 7.19 -16.24
C PRO A 515 5.80 6.05 -15.27
N TRP A 516 6.23 6.33 -14.05
CA TRP A 516 6.45 5.28 -13.04
C TRP A 516 5.16 4.56 -12.67
N LEU A 517 4.06 5.28 -12.41
CA LEU A 517 2.76 4.65 -12.15
C LEU A 517 2.31 3.76 -13.32
N ALA A 518 2.53 4.21 -14.57
CA ALA A 518 2.11 3.45 -15.74
C ALA A 518 2.88 2.12 -15.92
N THR A 519 4.09 1.97 -15.38
CA THR A 519 4.82 0.69 -15.44
C THR A 519 4.11 -0.44 -14.71
N HIS A 520 3.25 -0.13 -13.72
CA HIS A 520 2.41 -1.13 -13.05
C HIS A 520 1.46 -1.86 -14.00
N LEU A 521 1.00 -1.19 -15.07
CA LEU A 521 0.09 -1.79 -16.05
C LEU A 521 0.76 -2.93 -16.82
N TRP A 522 2.00 -2.73 -17.26
CA TRP A 522 2.75 -3.79 -17.91
C TRP A 522 3.15 -4.89 -16.92
N ASN A 523 3.60 -4.52 -15.72
CA ASN A 523 3.95 -5.48 -14.68
C ASN A 523 2.79 -6.42 -14.35
N TYR A 524 1.57 -5.90 -14.20
CA TYR A 524 0.37 -6.71 -13.99
C TYR A 524 0.15 -7.70 -15.13
N TYR A 525 0.21 -7.23 -16.39
CA TYR A 525 0.10 -8.12 -17.55
C TYR A 525 1.22 -9.18 -17.56
N ASP A 526 2.44 -8.81 -17.24
CA ASP A 526 3.58 -9.72 -17.26
C ASP A 526 3.40 -10.86 -16.23
N PHE A 527 2.81 -10.58 -15.09
CA PHE A 527 2.46 -11.61 -14.09
C PHE A 527 1.23 -12.44 -14.49
N THR A 528 0.19 -11.82 -15.02
CA THR A 528 -1.12 -12.48 -15.22
C THR A 528 -1.31 -13.07 -16.60
N ARG A 529 -0.63 -12.52 -17.61
CA ARG A 529 -0.87 -12.77 -19.04
C ARG A 529 -2.31 -12.47 -19.45
N ASP A 530 -3.00 -11.58 -18.72
CA ASP A 530 -4.34 -11.13 -19.07
C ASP A 530 -4.30 -10.14 -20.24
N ARG A 531 -4.50 -10.68 -21.44
CA ARG A 531 -4.50 -9.89 -22.68
C ARG A 531 -5.70 -8.93 -22.79
N ARG A 532 -6.81 -9.19 -22.08
CA ARG A 532 -7.96 -8.29 -22.04
C ARG A 532 -7.62 -7.05 -21.23
N PHE A 533 -7.04 -7.25 -20.05
CA PHE A 533 -6.50 -6.15 -19.23
C PHE A 533 -5.50 -5.31 -20.04
N LEU A 534 -4.51 -5.91 -20.68
CA LEU A 534 -3.54 -5.16 -21.47
C LEU A 534 -4.20 -4.36 -22.60
N ALA A 535 -5.22 -4.91 -23.27
CA ALA A 535 -5.93 -4.21 -24.31
C ALA A 535 -6.78 -3.04 -23.78
N GLU A 536 -7.36 -3.17 -22.60
CA GLU A 536 -8.14 -2.15 -21.91
C GLU A 536 -7.29 -0.96 -21.46
N TYR A 537 -6.11 -1.23 -20.87
CA TYR A 537 -5.22 -0.21 -20.30
C TYR A 537 -4.12 0.25 -21.27
N TYR A 538 -4.09 -0.27 -22.50
CA TYR A 538 -3.03 0.02 -23.46
C TYR A 538 -2.89 1.50 -23.79
N ASP A 539 -3.99 2.23 -23.98
CA ASP A 539 -3.95 3.65 -24.35
C ASP A 539 -3.38 4.52 -23.21
N ILE A 540 -3.54 4.10 -21.96
CA ILE A 540 -2.93 4.74 -20.79
C ILE A 540 -1.43 4.55 -20.81
N LEU A 541 -0.97 3.31 -20.99
CA LEU A 541 0.44 2.95 -21.11
C LEU A 541 1.11 3.69 -22.29
N LYS A 542 0.44 3.68 -23.45
CA LYS A 542 0.87 4.40 -24.66
C LYS A 542 1.00 5.89 -24.40
N GLY A 543 -0.01 6.52 -23.79
CA GLY A 543 0.01 7.97 -23.50
C GLY A 543 1.17 8.36 -22.61
N SER A 544 1.49 7.55 -21.62
CA SER A 544 2.67 7.76 -20.76
C SER A 544 4.00 7.59 -21.52
N ALA A 545 4.10 6.62 -22.40
CA ALA A 545 5.27 6.44 -23.26
C ALA A 545 5.42 7.58 -24.29
N ASP A 546 4.34 8.08 -24.85
CA ASP A 546 4.34 9.25 -25.73
C ASP A 546 4.82 10.51 -25.00
N PHE A 547 4.35 10.72 -23.75
CA PHE A 547 4.87 11.79 -22.88
C PHE A 547 6.39 11.65 -22.67
N ALA A 548 6.85 10.48 -22.28
CA ALA A 548 8.24 10.21 -21.99
C ALA A 548 9.16 10.44 -23.21
N ALA A 549 8.72 10.00 -24.39
CA ALA A 549 9.47 10.18 -25.64
C ALA A 549 9.51 11.65 -26.07
N ASP A 550 8.37 12.37 -26.00
CA ASP A 550 8.29 13.78 -26.40
C ASP A 550 9.04 14.70 -25.40
N TYR A 551 9.18 14.27 -24.15
CA TYR A 551 9.92 15.05 -23.13
C TYR A 551 11.42 15.10 -23.38
N LEU A 552 11.99 14.16 -24.11
CA LEU A 552 13.43 14.08 -24.31
C LEU A 552 13.98 15.28 -25.08
N TRP A 553 15.10 15.79 -24.63
CA TRP A 553 15.92 16.74 -25.35
C TRP A 553 16.89 16.00 -26.28
N HIS A 554 16.70 16.18 -27.59
CA HIS A 554 17.61 15.67 -28.61
C HIS A 554 18.81 16.58 -28.73
N ARG A 555 19.92 16.21 -28.13
CA ARG A 555 21.15 17.01 -28.13
C ARG A 555 21.85 16.92 -29.48
N PRO A 556 22.65 17.95 -29.83
CA PRO A 556 23.43 17.94 -31.11
C PRO A 556 24.41 16.79 -31.25
N ASP A 557 24.87 16.20 -30.14
CA ASP A 557 25.75 15.04 -30.13
C ASP A 557 25.02 13.70 -30.39
N GLY A 558 23.73 13.75 -30.63
CA GLY A 558 22.86 12.57 -30.89
C GLY A 558 22.39 11.85 -29.66
N VAL A 559 22.74 12.30 -28.46
CA VAL A 559 22.22 11.75 -27.19
C VAL A 559 20.90 12.41 -26.83
N TYR A 560 19.92 11.60 -26.40
CA TYR A 560 18.64 12.08 -25.87
C TYR A 560 18.68 12.06 -24.33
N THR A 561 18.31 13.19 -23.71
CA THR A 561 18.36 13.36 -22.26
C THR A 561 17.08 14.01 -21.71
N ALA A 562 16.75 13.73 -20.48
CA ALA A 562 15.59 14.27 -19.79
C ALA A 562 15.93 15.60 -19.10
N ALA A 563 15.78 16.71 -19.81
CA ALA A 563 16.11 18.04 -19.29
C ALA A 563 14.91 19.00 -19.33
N PRO A 564 14.58 19.70 -18.20
CA PRO A 564 15.14 19.52 -16.85
C PRO A 564 14.68 18.23 -16.15
N SER A 565 15.42 17.78 -15.16
CA SER A 565 15.05 16.64 -14.30
C SER A 565 15.62 16.80 -12.89
N THR A 566 15.13 15.98 -11.96
CA THR A 566 15.61 15.91 -10.58
C THR A 566 15.78 14.46 -10.18
N SER A 567 16.51 14.22 -9.10
CA SER A 567 16.49 12.96 -8.37
C SER A 567 15.86 13.23 -6.99
N PRO A 568 14.68 12.75 -6.72
CA PRO A 568 14.01 13.01 -5.42
C PRO A 568 14.83 12.48 -4.24
N GLU A 569 14.88 13.16 -3.14
CA GLU A 569 14.36 14.52 -2.83
C GLU A 569 15.49 15.41 -2.38
N HIS A 570 16.56 15.49 -3.12
CA HIS A 570 17.71 16.34 -2.84
C HIS A 570 18.49 16.67 -4.12
N GLY A 571 19.48 17.54 -3.97
CA GLY A 571 20.40 17.90 -5.07
C GLY A 571 19.81 18.87 -6.10
N PRO A 572 20.51 19.09 -7.20
CA PRO A 572 20.18 20.15 -8.16
C PRO A 572 19.08 19.73 -9.14
N VAL A 573 18.49 20.72 -9.80
CA VAL A 573 17.88 20.53 -11.11
C VAL A 573 18.96 20.18 -12.11
N ASP A 574 18.76 19.11 -12.88
CA ASP A 574 19.78 18.46 -13.71
C ASP A 574 19.36 18.38 -15.19
N GLU A 575 20.32 18.26 -16.08
CA GLU A 575 20.07 18.06 -17.52
C GLU A 575 19.78 16.60 -17.90
N GLY A 576 19.79 15.70 -16.92
CA GLY A 576 19.56 14.27 -17.16
C GLY A 576 19.88 13.41 -15.95
N ALA A 577 19.13 13.59 -14.86
CA ALA A 577 19.22 12.74 -13.67
C ALA A 577 18.96 11.27 -14.02
N THR A 578 19.74 10.36 -13.45
CA THR A 578 19.69 8.92 -13.72
C THR A 578 18.31 8.33 -13.44
N PHE A 579 17.62 8.81 -12.41
CA PHE A 579 16.24 8.41 -12.11
C PHE A 579 15.31 8.65 -13.31
N ALA A 580 15.35 9.86 -13.89
CA ALA A 580 14.51 10.20 -15.03
C ALA A 580 14.76 9.27 -16.23
N HIS A 581 16.03 9.02 -16.56
CA HIS A 581 16.39 8.11 -17.65
C HIS A 581 15.99 6.67 -17.36
N ALA A 582 16.09 6.21 -16.11
CA ALA A 582 15.71 4.86 -15.73
C ALA A 582 14.19 4.64 -15.91
N VAL A 583 13.38 5.58 -15.45
CA VAL A 583 11.90 5.50 -15.62
C VAL A 583 11.50 5.61 -17.08
N ILE A 584 12.10 6.55 -17.84
CA ILE A 584 11.82 6.67 -19.29
C ILE A 584 12.19 5.38 -20.01
N ARG A 585 13.33 4.79 -19.71
CA ARG A 585 13.75 3.52 -20.32
C ARG A 585 12.75 2.41 -20.06
N GLU A 586 12.32 2.27 -18.83
CA GLU A 586 11.35 1.24 -18.43
C GLU A 586 10.01 1.40 -19.15
N ILE A 587 9.39 2.59 -19.08
CA ILE A 587 8.09 2.81 -19.71
C ILE A 587 8.10 2.64 -21.23
N LEU A 588 9.19 3.02 -21.89
CA LEU A 588 9.35 2.83 -23.33
C LEU A 588 9.53 1.34 -23.70
N LEU A 589 10.29 0.57 -22.89
CA LEU A 589 10.40 -0.88 -23.07
C LEU A 589 9.04 -1.56 -22.90
N ASP A 590 8.29 -1.19 -21.87
CA ASP A 590 6.94 -1.72 -21.59
C ASP A 590 5.99 -1.42 -22.73
N ALA A 591 5.97 -0.18 -23.24
CA ALA A 591 5.11 0.23 -24.34
C ALA A 591 5.49 -0.50 -25.65
N VAL A 592 6.77 -0.69 -25.94
CA VAL A 592 7.25 -1.47 -27.10
C VAL A 592 6.74 -2.91 -27.02
N GLN A 593 6.85 -3.55 -25.85
CA GLN A 593 6.40 -4.91 -25.63
C GLN A 593 4.86 -5.03 -25.71
N ALA A 594 4.14 -4.08 -25.10
CA ALA A 594 2.67 -4.04 -25.16
C ALA A 594 2.18 -3.86 -26.59
N SER A 595 2.77 -2.93 -27.35
CA SER A 595 2.48 -2.70 -28.77
C SER A 595 2.70 -3.96 -29.62
N ARG A 596 3.83 -4.66 -29.41
CA ARG A 596 4.10 -5.92 -30.11
C ARG A 596 3.11 -7.01 -29.73
N THR A 597 2.82 -7.15 -28.46
CA THR A 597 1.86 -8.15 -27.94
C THR A 597 0.47 -7.95 -28.53
N LEU A 598 0.02 -6.71 -28.63
CA LEU A 598 -1.32 -6.39 -29.17
C LEU A 598 -1.34 -6.21 -30.69
N GLY A 599 -0.20 -6.04 -31.34
CA GLY A 599 -0.09 -5.76 -32.77
C GLY A 599 -0.53 -4.34 -33.15
N LYS A 600 -0.39 -3.36 -32.25
CA LYS A 600 -0.85 -1.97 -32.41
C LYS A 600 0.31 -0.98 -32.62
N ASP A 601 0.01 0.19 -33.13
CA ASP A 601 0.85 1.42 -33.12
C ASP A 601 2.29 1.22 -33.60
N ALA A 602 2.48 0.57 -34.74
CA ALA A 602 3.81 0.27 -35.29
C ALA A 602 4.64 1.54 -35.61
N LYS A 603 3.99 2.68 -35.90
CA LYS A 603 4.66 3.97 -36.14
C LYS A 603 5.20 4.55 -34.82
N GLU A 604 4.36 4.62 -33.79
CA GLU A 604 4.69 5.12 -32.47
C GLU A 604 5.78 4.23 -31.83
N ARG A 605 5.66 2.92 -31.98
CA ARG A 605 6.67 1.97 -31.51
C ARG A 605 8.06 2.27 -32.09
N ARG A 606 8.18 2.63 -33.36
CA ARG A 606 9.47 3.03 -33.95
C ARG A 606 10.02 4.30 -33.31
N GLN A 607 9.16 5.25 -32.90
CA GLN A 607 9.60 6.44 -32.17
C GLN A 607 10.14 6.07 -30.79
N TRP A 608 9.46 5.18 -30.06
CA TRP A 608 9.92 4.70 -28.76
C TRP A 608 11.21 3.88 -28.86
N GLU A 609 11.34 3.05 -29.89
CA GLU A 609 12.59 2.29 -30.16
C GLU A 609 13.74 3.23 -30.53
N ASP A 610 13.49 4.31 -31.25
CA ASP A 610 14.50 5.34 -31.56
C ASP A 610 14.91 6.10 -30.28
N ALA A 611 13.94 6.49 -29.46
CA ALA A 611 14.22 7.13 -28.17
C ALA A 611 15.07 6.23 -27.26
N LEU A 612 14.74 4.94 -27.15
CA LEU A 612 15.51 3.97 -26.39
C LEU A 612 16.98 3.84 -26.89
N LYS A 613 17.16 3.86 -28.20
CA LYS A 613 18.49 3.73 -28.82
C LYS A 613 19.40 4.91 -28.51
N HIS A 614 18.84 6.12 -28.43
CA HIS A 614 19.60 7.34 -28.25
C HIS A 614 19.59 7.87 -26.80
N LEU A 615 18.76 7.27 -25.92
CA LEU A 615 18.68 7.66 -24.52
C LEU A 615 20.02 7.56 -23.82
N ALA A 616 20.39 8.60 -23.09
CA ALA A 616 21.65 8.67 -22.36
C ALA A 616 21.90 7.39 -21.54
N PRO A 617 23.11 6.82 -21.62
CA PRO A 617 23.44 5.61 -20.89
C PRO A 617 23.65 5.90 -19.41
N TYR A 618 23.52 4.86 -18.58
CA TYR A 618 24.00 4.91 -17.20
C TYR A 618 25.50 5.19 -17.15
N LYS A 619 25.93 5.96 -16.16
CA LYS A 619 27.35 6.33 -15.98
C LYS A 619 27.86 5.81 -14.63
N ILE A 620 29.13 5.43 -14.58
CA ILE A 620 29.84 5.07 -13.36
C ILE A 620 30.78 6.21 -13.01
N GLY A 621 30.69 6.71 -11.79
CA GLY A 621 31.44 7.86 -11.31
C GLY A 621 32.81 7.49 -10.73
N ARG A 622 33.51 8.51 -10.25
CA ARG A 622 34.90 8.42 -9.75
C ARG A 622 35.10 7.50 -8.54
N TYR A 623 34.01 7.20 -7.78
CA TYR A 623 34.05 6.27 -6.64
C TYR A 623 33.61 4.86 -7.02
N GLY A 624 33.32 4.61 -8.31
CA GLY A 624 32.77 3.36 -8.81
C GLY A 624 31.24 3.23 -8.59
N GLN A 625 30.59 4.28 -8.13
CA GLN A 625 29.13 4.35 -7.92
C GLN A 625 28.38 4.54 -9.24
N LEU A 626 27.12 4.08 -9.29
CA LEU A 626 26.18 4.50 -10.32
C LEU A 626 25.84 5.98 -10.09
N MET A 627 26.22 6.84 -11.03
CA MET A 627 26.01 8.29 -10.87
C MET A 627 24.54 8.63 -10.74
N GLU A 628 24.19 9.44 -9.77
CA GLU A 628 22.83 9.96 -9.58
C GLU A 628 22.51 11.11 -10.56
N TRP A 629 23.51 11.91 -10.86
CA TRP A 629 23.39 13.13 -11.65
C TRP A 629 24.10 13.00 -13.00
N SER A 630 23.81 13.91 -13.92
CA SER A 630 24.52 13.97 -15.21
C SER A 630 26.02 14.28 -15.06
N LYS A 631 26.39 15.02 -14.00
CA LYS A 631 27.75 15.29 -13.56
C LYS A 631 28.13 14.43 -12.36
N ASP A 632 29.38 14.06 -12.23
CA ASP A 632 29.92 13.27 -11.12
C ASP A 632 30.10 14.14 -9.86
N ILE A 633 28.99 14.48 -9.21
CA ILE A 633 28.89 15.30 -8.00
C ILE A 633 28.47 14.51 -6.76
N ASP A 634 28.28 13.21 -6.90
CA ASP A 634 27.88 12.32 -5.80
C ASP A 634 28.88 12.42 -4.63
N ASP A 635 28.36 12.41 -3.40
CA ASP A 635 29.16 12.39 -2.17
C ASP A 635 29.08 10.97 -1.56
N PRO A 636 30.22 10.29 -1.34
CA PRO A 636 30.22 8.97 -0.72
C PRO A 636 29.79 8.96 0.76
N LYS A 637 29.59 10.13 1.36
CA LYS A 637 29.07 10.30 2.72
C LYS A 637 27.60 10.67 2.76
N ASP A 638 26.94 10.73 1.60
CA ASP A 638 25.53 11.05 1.53
C ASP A 638 24.69 9.84 1.93
N GLU A 639 24.06 9.93 3.10
CA GLU A 639 23.14 8.93 3.65
C GLU A 639 21.67 9.27 3.40
N HIS A 640 21.38 10.06 2.35
CA HIS A 640 20.01 10.44 2.02
C HIS A 640 19.11 9.21 1.85
N ARG A 641 17.86 9.32 2.36
CA ARG A 641 16.90 8.21 2.38
C ARG A 641 16.45 7.74 1.00
N HIS A 642 16.42 8.62 0.00
CA HIS A 642 16.04 8.27 -1.37
C HIS A 642 17.20 7.67 -2.16
N VAL A 643 16.87 6.67 -2.96
CA VAL A 643 17.78 5.97 -3.90
C VAL A 643 17.15 5.84 -5.28
N ASN A 644 16.44 6.89 -5.72
CA ASN A 644 15.65 6.90 -6.96
C ASN A 644 16.50 6.57 -8.21
N HIS A 645 17.78 6.96 -8.25
CA HIS A 645 18.67 6.61 -9.35
C HIS A 645 18.95 5.10 -9.48
N LEU A 646 18.64 4.31 -8.45
CA LEU A 646 18.68 2.85 -8.49
C LEU A 646 17.33 2.23 -8.97
N PHE A 647 16.41 3.02 -9.49
CA PHE A 647 15.15 2.53 -10.07
C PHE A 647 15.39 1.39 -11.08
N GLY A 648 16.44 1.50 -11.91
CA GLY A 648 16.76 0.48 -12.91
C GLY A 648 17.15 -0.88 -12.33
N LEU A 649 17.59 -0.94 -11.06
CA LEU A 649 17.83 -2.18 -10.32
C LEU A 649 16.53 -2.74 -9.73
N HIS A 650 15.74 -1.88 -9.06
CA HIS A 650 14.43 -2.21 -8.51
C HIS A 650 13.59 -0.92 -8.36
N PRO A 651 12.33 -0.90 -8.84
CA PRO A 651 11.51 -2.00 -9.41
C PRO A 651 11.81 -2.33 -10.87
N GLY A 652 12.55 -1.49 -11.61
CA GLY A 652 12.95 -1.75 -12.97
C GLY A 652 13.83 -3.01 -13.13
N HIS A 653 14.30 -3.25 -14.35
CA HIS A 653 15.07 -4.45 -14.66
C HIS A 653 16.28 -4.19 -15.59
N THR A 654 16.65 -2.93 -15.77
CA THR A 654 17.71 -2.52 -16.70
C THR A 654 19.11 -2.55 -16.09
N VAL A 655 19.19 -2.66 -14.76
CA VAL A 655 20.42 -2.90 -13.99
C VAL A 655 20.31 -4.26 -13.30
N SER A 656 21.24 -5.18 -13.57
CA SER A 656 21.17 -6.55 -13.06
C SER A 656 22.54 -7.21 -12.98
N PRO A 657 22.82 -8.01 -11.95
CA PRO A 657 24.04 -8.84 -11.91
C PRO A 657 24.17 -9.81 -13.09
N VAL A 658 23.05 -10.16 -13.74
CA VAL A 658 23.00 -11.12 -14.83
C VAL A 658 23.32 -10.50 -16.20
N THR A 659 22.75 -9.32 -16.50
CA THR A 659 22.84 -8.70 -17.83
C THR A 659 23.74 -7.49 -17.90
N THR A 660 23.92 -6.78 -16.78
CA THR A 660 24.72 -5.55 -16.67
C THR A 660 25.56 -5.57 -15.39
N PRO A 661 26.49 -6.57 -15.24
CA PRO A 661 27.19 -6.81 -13.98
C PRO A 661 28.00 -5.60 -13.48
N GLU A 662 28.56 -4.80 -14.40
CA GLU A 662 29.34 -3.60 -14.02
C GLU A 662 28.41 -2.51 -13.43
N LEU A 663 27.21 -2.34 -13.99
CA LEU A 663 26.22 -1.42 -13.42
C LEU A 663 25.68 -1.93 -12.08
N ALA A 664 25.53 -3.25 -11.94
CA ALA A 664 25.10 -3.85 -10.66
C ALA A 664 26.17 -3.65 -9.56
N LYS A 665 27.47 -3.76 -9.89
CA LYS A 665 28.54 -3.41 -8.96
C LYS A 665 28.50 -1.92 -8.58
N ALA A 666 28.26 -1.06 -9.55
CA ALA A 666 28.16 0.38 -9.29
C ALA A 666 26.93 0.73 -8.43
N ALA A 667 25.80 0.05 -8.63
CA ALA A 667 24.62 0.17 -7.76
C ALA A 667 24.89 -0.32 -6.33
N LYS A 668 25.71 -1.39 -6.18
CA LYS A 668 26.14 -1.86 -4.85
C LYS A 668 26.93 -0.78 -4.11
N VAL A 669 27.86 -0.10 -4.78
CA VAL A 669 28.63 1.01 -4.20
C VAL A 669 27.70 2.13 -3.71
N VAL A 670 26.65 2.46 -4.46
CA VAL A 670 25.65 3.44 -3.99
C VAL A 670 24.99 2.99 -2.70
N LEU A 671 24.53 1.74 -2.63
CA LEU A 671 23.86 1.21 -1.43
C LEU A 671 24.80 1.19 -0.21
N GLU A 672 26.08 0.86 -0.43
CA GLU A 672 27.11 0.92 0.61
C GLU A 672 27.32 2.35 1.13
N HIS A 673 27.30 3.38 0.26
CA HIS A 673 27.40 4.78 0.64
C HIS A 673 26.14 5.26 1.39
N ARG A 674 24.94 4.87 0.93
CA ARG A 674 23.65 5.24 1.54
C ARG A 674 23.41 4.57 2.90
N GLY A 675 24.16 3.50 3.20
CA GLY A 675 24.06 2.77 4.48
C GLY A 675 22.74 2.03 4.68
N ASP A 676 22.64 1.35 5.81
CA ASP A 676 21.57 0.42 6.15
C ASP A 676 20.47 1.00 7.06
N GLY A 677 20.58 2.28 7.40
CA GLY A 677 19.58 3.05 8.14
C GLY A 677 18.68 3.84 7.21
N ALA A 678 17.67 4.42 7.72
CA ALA A 678 16.80 5.50 7.27
C ALA A 678 15.34 5.27 7.73
N THR A 679 14.37 5.89 7.04
CA THR A 679 12.93 5.68 7.26
C THR A 679 12.52 4.26 6.87
N GLY A 680 11.37 3.80 7.34
CA GLY A 680 10.91 2.44 7.09
C GLY A 680 10.80 2.10 5.61
N TRP A 681 10.16 2.96 4.80
CA TRP A 681 10.07 2.71 3.36
C TRP A 681 11.45 2.70 2.67
N SER A 682 12.38 3.52 3.13
CA SER A 682 13.74 3.55 2.57
C SER A 682 14.47 2.22 2.82
N MET A 683 14.39 1.70 4.05
CA MET A 683 14.93 0.38 4.38
C MET A 683 14.23 -0.71 3.57
N GLY A 684 12.90 -0.63 3.42
CA GLY A 684 12.12 -1.53 2.56
C GLY A 684 12.59 -1.50 1.10
N TRP A 685 12.89 -0.33 0.54
CA TRP A 685 13.40 -0.24 -0.83
C TRP A 685 14.82 -0.81 -0.96
N LYS A 686 15.73 -0.42 -0.08
CA LYS A 686 17.10 -0.95 -0.04
C LYS A 686 17.13 -2.47 0.13
N LEU A 687 16.22 -3.04 0.95
CA LEU A 687 16.02 -4.48 1.07
C LEU A 687 15.73 -5.14 -0.29
N ASN A 688 14.80 -4.59 -1.07
CA ASN A 688 14.50 -5.09 -2.41
C ASN A 688 15.72 -4.98 -3.35
N GLN A 689 16.47 -3.89 -3.27
CA GLN A 689 17.66 -3.66 -4.11
C GLN A 689 18.80 -4.62 -3.76
N TRP A 690 19.08 -4.88 -2.48
CA TRP A 690 20.05 -5.88 -2.06
C TRP A 690 19.64 -7.29 -2.47
N ALA A 691 18.33 -7.62 -2.39
CA ALA A 691 17.82 -8.89 -2.92
C ALA A 691 18.05 -9.02 -4.43
N ARG A 692 17.85 -7.93 -5.20
CA ARG A 692 18.14 -7.89 -6.65
C ARG A 692 19.61 -7.99 -7.00
N LEU A 693 20.50 -7.59 -6.10
CA LEU A 693 21.95 -7.81 -6.20
C LEU A 693 22.36 -9.25 -5.80
N HIS A 694 21.44 -10.09 -5.40
CA HIS A 694 21.63 -11.46 -4.92
C HIS A 694 22.48 -11.54 -3.63
N ASP A 695 22.49 -10.48 -2.84
CA ASP A 695 23.15 -10.43 -1.53
C ASP A 695 22.12 -10.67 -0.41
N GLY A 696 21.84 -11.96 -0.16
CA GLY A 696 20.81 -12.37 0.79
C GLY A 696 21.10 -11.98 2.24
N ASN A 697 22.35 -12.03 2.66
CA ASN A 697 22.72 -11.66 4.03
C ASN A 697 22.60 -10.15 4.26
N HIS A 698 22.96 -9.34 3.28
CA HIS A 698 22.77 -7.90 3.38
C HIS A 698 21.27 -7.52 3.31
N ALA A 699 20.51 -8.13 2.41
CA ALA A 699 19.05 -7.99 2.37
C ALA A 699 18.41 -8.35 3.73
N TYR A 700 18.86 -9.42 4.38
CA TYR A 700 18.40 -9.82 5.71
C TYR A 700 18.77 -8.80 6.79
N THR A 701 19.93 -8.14 6.69
CA THR A 701 20.31 -7.03 7.58
C THR A 701 19.30 -5.89 7.47
N LEU A 702 18.91 -5.49 6.24
CA LEU A 702 17.91 -4.45 6.03
C LEU A 702 16.53 -4.86 6.57
N TYR A 703 16.13 -6.13 6.41
CA TYR A 703 14.87 -6.63 6.95
C TYR A 703 14.87 -6.59 8.49
N GLY A 704 15.98 -6.99 9.11
CA GLY A 704 16.18 -6.88 10.55
C GLY A 704 16.16 -5.42 11.03
N ASN A 705 16.77 -4.49 10.30
CA ASN A 705 16.76 -3.07 10.63
C ASN A 705 15.36 -2.46 10.50
N LEU A 706 14.59 -2.85 9.50
CA LEU A 706 13.19 -2.43 9.34
C LEU A 706 12.36 -2.86 10.55
N LEU A 707 12.48 -4.10 11.00
CA LEU A 707 11.81 -4.61 12.19
C LEU A 707 12.25 -3.91 13.49
N LYS A 708 13.54 -3.53 13.61
CA LYS A 708 14.11 -2.92 14.81
C LYS A 708 13.87 -1.42 14.90
N ASN A 709 13.97 -0.72 13.77
CA ASN A 709 14.07 0.74 13.76
C ASN A 709 12.94 1.42 12.96
N GLY A 710 12.25 0.68 12.10
CA GLY A 710 11.17 1.17 11.26
C GLY A 710 9.80 0.57 11.59
N THR A 711 9.62 -0.07 12.76
CA THR A 711 8.38 -0.78 13.10
C THR A 711 7.89 -0.39 14.48
N LEU A 712 6.59 -0.06 14.57
CA LEU A 712 5.88 0.27 15.80
C LEU A 712 5.40 -1.02 16.51
N ASP A 713 4.97 -0.92 17.77
CA ASP A 713 4.56 -2.08 18.57
C ASP A 713 3.40 -2.89 17.96
N ASN A 714 2.53 -2.25 17.17
CA ASN A 714 1.45 -2.90 16.43
C ASN A 714 1.84 -3.41 15.03
N LEU A 715 3.13 -3.45 14.73
CA LEU A 715 3.75 -3.86 13.46
C LEU A 715 3.57 -2.86 12.29
N TRP A 716 2.98 -1.71 12.48
CA TRP A 716 2.98 -0.67 11.48
C TRP A 716 4.41 -0.15 11.24
N ASP A 717 4.69 0.14 9.98
CA ASP A 717 5.91 0.85 9.58
C ASP A 717 5.88 2.31 10.02
N THR A 718 7.04 2.91 10.18
CA THR A 718 7.13 4.34 10.52
C THR A 718 8.23 5.05 9.75
N HIS A 719 7.85 6.21 9.21
CA HIS A 719 8.80 7.25 8.80
C HIS A 719 9.22 8.06 10.02
N ALA A 720 8.37 8.07 11.01
CA ALA A 720 8.04 8.99 12.08
C ALA A 720 7.35 10.25 11.50
N PRO A 721 5.99 10.33 11.53
CA PRO A 721 5.06 9.33 12.06
C PRO A 721 4.76 8.15 11.10
N PHE A 722 3.74 7.34 11.42
CA PHE A 722 3.27 6.18 10.67
C PHE A 722 3.12 6.45 9.16
N GLN A 723 3.75 5.59 8.38
CA GLN A 723 3.49 5.37 6.95
C GLN A 723 3.38 3.86 6.69
N ILE A 724 2.55 3.45 5.73
CA ILE A 724 2.28 2.03 5.51
C ILE A 724 3.21 1.36 4.49
N ASP A 725 3.88 2.16 3.68
CA ASP A 725 4.65 1.72 2.51
C ASP A 725 5.83 0.81 2.85
N GLY A 726 6.52 1.03 3.98
CA GLY A 726 7.59 0.15 4.42
C GLY A 726 7.12 -1.25 4.78
N ASN A 727 5.89 -1.42 5.28
CA ASN A 727 5.30 -2.75 5.46
C ASN A 727 5.19 -3.51 4.14
N PHE A 728 4.74 -2.85 3.08
CA PHE A 728 4.61 -3.44 1.74
C PHE A 728 5.98 -3.68 1.11
N GLY A 729 6.91 -2.72 1.27
CA GLY A 729 8.29 -2.85 0.82
C GLY A 729 9.02 -4.03 1.48
N GLY A 730 8.78 -4.27 2.77
CA GLY A 730 9.29 -5.42 3.51
C GLY A 730 8.78 -6.74 2.97
N THR A 731 7.48 -6.86 2.73
CA THR A 731 6.86 -8.05 2.13
C THR A 731 7.38 -8.32 0.72
N ALA A 732 7.48 -7.28 -0.12
CA ALA A 732 8.03 -7.40 -1.46
C ALA A 732 9.50 -7.83 -1.42
N GLY A 733 10.30 -7.26 -0.51
CA GLY A 733 11.72 -7.56 -0.37
C GLY A 733 11.99 -9.00 0.03
N VAL A 734 11.26 -9.53 1.01
CA VAL A 734 11.34 -10.96 1.37
C VAL A 734 10.95 -11.83 0.18
N THR A 735 9.94 -11.43 -0.59
CA THR A 735 9.56 -12.16 -1.82
C THR A 735 10.70 -12.15 -2.83
N GLU A 736 11.36 -11.01 -3.07
CA GLU A 736 12.52 -10.91 -3.97
C GLU A 736 13.74 -11.72 -3.48
N MET A 737 13.89 -11.91 -2.17
CA MET A 737 14.93 -12.79 -1.64
C MET A 737 14.69 -14.26 -2.00
N LEU A 738 13.41 -14.68 -2.08
CA LEU A 738 13.01 -16.08 -2.29
C LEU A 738 12.73 -16.42 -3.76
N LEU A 739 12.18 -15.46 -4.53
CA LEU A 739 11.73 -15.67 -5.91
C LEU A 739 11.85 -14.38 -6.73
N GLN A 740 12.60 -14.43 -7.84
CA GLN A 740 12.64 -13.36 -8.82
C GLN A 740 12.21 -13.87 -10.20
N SER A 741 11.60 -13.00 -11.02
CA SER A 741 11.20 -13.37 -12.39
C SER A 741 11.30 -12.21 -13.40
N HIS A 742 11.90 -11.08 -13.02
CA HIS A 742 11.97 -9.87 -13.83
C HIS A 742 12.92 -10.01 -15.05
N MET A 743 13.82 -10.99 -15.05
CA MET A 743 14.79 -11.21 -16.12
C MET A 743 14.35 -12.23 -17.17
N GLY A 744 13.06 -12.56 -17.24
CA GLY A 744 12.51 -13.53 -18.21
C GLY A 744 12.70 -14.98 -17.83
N PHE A 745 13.15 -15.27 -16.61
CA PHE A 745 13.26 -16.61 -16.04
C PHE A 745 12.87 -16.61 -14.56
N ILE A 746 12.47 -17.77 -14.06
CA ILE A 746 12.18 -18.00 -12.64
C ILE A 746 13.49 -18.25 -11.90
N HIS A 747 13.91 -17.35 -11.03
CA HIS A 747 15.10 -17.49 -10.21
C HIS A 747 14.71 -17.90 -8.80
N LEU A 748 15.05 -19.13 -8.44
CA LEU A 748 14.74 -19.74 -7.15
C LEU A 748 15.82 -19.41 -6.12
N LEU A 749 15.41 -18.85 -4.97
CA LEU A 749 16.26 -18.51 -3.83
C LEU A 749 17.48 -17.64 -4.20
N PRO A 750 17.31 -16.59 -5.02
CA PRO A 750 18.45 -15.81 -5.54
C PRO A 750 19.22 -15.07 -4.43
N ALA A 751 18.55 -14.77 -3.31
CA ALA A 751 19.12 -14.01 -2.19
C ALA A 751 18.69 -14.61 -0.84
N LEU A 752 18.76 -15.94 -0.71
CA LEU A 752 18.46 -16.64 0.54
C LEU A 752 19.55 -16.30 1.57
N PRO A 753 19.21 -15.78 2.78
CA PRO A 753 20.19 -15.51 3.81
C PRO A 753 20.59 -16.78 4.57
N ASP A 754 21.76 -16.77 5.17
CA ASP A 754 22.24 -17.88 6.00
C ASP A 754 21.35 -18.13 7.23
N ALA A 755 20.70 -17.06 7.72
CA ALA A 755 19.76 -17.13 8.86
C ALA A 755 18.54 -18.01 8.57
N TRP A 756 18.12 -18.13 7.31
CA TRP A 756 16.99 -18.98 6.90
C TRP A 756 17.48 -20.29 6.32
N ALA A 757 18.18 -21.07 7.14
CA ALA A 757 18.76 -22.33 6.69
C ALA A 757 17.72 -23.37 6.24
N LYS A 758 16.49 -23.30 6.77
CA LYS A 758 15.37 -24.19 6.45
C LYS A 758 14.08 -23.37 6.33
N GLY A 759 13.24 -23.74 5.40
CA GLY A 759 11.93 -23.12 5.25
C GLY A 759 11.19 -23.54 4.00
N SER A 760 10.01 -22.96 3.86
CA SER A 760 9.20 -23.12 2.65
C SER A 760 8.35 -21.86 2.39
N VAL A 761 8.09 -21.62 1.13
CA VAL A 761 7.09 -20.65 0.70
C VAL A 761 6.21 -21.29 -0.36
N THR A 762 4.89 -21.10 -0.23
CA THR A 762 3.91 -21.64 -1.18
C THR A 762 3.03 -20.55 -1.76
N GLY A 763 2.58 -20.75 -3.00
CA GLY A 763 1.60 -19.91 -3.67
C GLY A 763 2.15 -18.61 -4.28
N LEU A 764 3.45 -18.36 -4.27
CA LEU A 764 4.04 -17.20 -4.94
C LEU A 764 3.73 -17.20 -6.45
N ARG A 765 3.81 -16.02 -7.04
CA ARG A 765 3.64 -15.84 -8.48
C ARG A 765 4.94 -15.40 -9.13
N ALA A 766 5.16 -15.90 -10.34
CA ALA A 766 6.21 -15.42 -11.23
C ALA A 766 5.60 -14.96 -12.54
N ARG A 767 6.30 -14.02 -13.21
CA ARG A 767 5.91 -13.52 -14.53
C ARG A 767 5.74 -14.67 -15.52
N GLY A 768 4.88 -14.52 -16.51
CA GLY A 768 4.47 -15.63 -17.40
C GLY A 768 3.29 -16.43 -16.86
N ASN A 769 2.61 -15.96 -15.82
CA ASN A 769 1.50 -16.63 -15.13
C ASN A 769 1.91 -17.98 -14.55
N PHE A 770 3.05 -18.02 -13.85
CA PHE A 770 3.49 -19.18 -13.11
C PHE A 770 3.16 -19.06 -11.61
N HIS A 771 2.75 -20.19 -11.01
CA HIS A 771 2.60 -20.36 -9.57
C HIS A 771 3.79 -21.17 -9.07
N VAL A 772 4.40 -20.74 -7.98
CA VAL A 772 5.67 -21.32 -7.52
C VAL A 772 5.63 -21.57 -6.02
N ASP A 773 5.90 -22.85 -5.65
CA ASP A 773 6.18 -23.25 -4.27
C ASP A 773 7.66 -23.61 -4.18
N ILE A 774 8.32 -23.27 -3.08
CA ILE A 774 9.76 -23.51 -2.87
C ILE A 774 9.96 -24.11 -1.49
N HIS A 775 10.75 -25.17 -1.40
CA HIS A 775 11.19 -25.77 -0.14
C HIS A 775 12.72 -25.84 -0.14
N TRP A 776 13.33 -25.44 0.97
CA TRP A 776 14.78 -25.48 1.15
C TRP A 776 15.16 -26.02 2.52
N GLU A 777 16.36 -26.61 2.62
CA GLU A 777 16.95 -27.13 3.84
C GLU A 777 18.47 -27.08 3.75
N GLY A 778 19.13 -26.71 4.84
CA GLY A 778 20.57 -26.48 4.87
C GLY A 778 21.02 -25.38 3.91
N GLY A 779 20.19 -24.34 3.73
CA GLY A 779 20.46 -23.25 2.77
C GLY A 779 20.37 -23.66 1.30
N LYS A 780 19.83 -24.85 0.96
CA LYS A 780 19.78 -25.38 -0.40
C LYS A 780 18.38 -25.74 -0.85
N LEU A 781 18.10 -25.48 -2.12
CA LEU A 781 16.85 -25.92 -2.75
C LEU A 781 16.68 -27.43 -2.60
N GLN A 782 15.57 -27.85 -2.04
CA GLN A 782 15.14 -29.25 -2.01
C GLN A 782 14.17 -29.54 -3.15
N LYS A 783 13.19 -28.67 -3.31
CA LYS A 783 12.12 -28.88 -4.28
C LYS A 783 11.45 -27.54 -4.60
N ALA A 784 11.14 -27.33 -5.87
CA ALA A 784 10.19 -26.31 -6.29
C ALA A 784 9.04 -26.95 -7.09
N VAL A 785 7.82 -26.46 -6.86
CA VAL A 785 6.63 -26.89 -7.61
C VAL A 785 6.18 -25.70 -8.46
N ILE A 786 6.17 -25.88 -9.78
CA ILE A 786 5.84 -24.82 -10.73
C ILE A 786 4.61 -25.22 -11.51
N ARG A 787 3.52 -24.48 -11.35
CA ARG A 787 2.30 -24.65 -12.14
C ARG A 787 2.21 -23.56 -13.19
N SER A 788 2.14 -23.93 -14.46
CA SER A 788 1.96 -22.98 -15.56
C SER A 788 0.47 -22.63 -15.73
N GLY A 789 0.14 -21.34 -15.68
CA GLY A 789 -1.20 -20.84 -16.00
C GLY A 789 -1.41 -20.61 -17.50
N SER A 790 -0.38 -20.12 -18.20
CA SER A 790 -0.44 -19.71 -19.60
C SER A 790 -0.03 -20.79 -20.60
N GLY A 791 0.83 -21.75 -20.21
CA GLY A 791 1.45 -22.71 -21.11
C GLY A 791 2.71 -22.19 -21.82
N GLU A 792 3.24 -21.04 -21.42
CA GLU A 792 4.48 -20.49 -21.94
C GLU A 792 5.69 -21.39 -21.63
N PRO A 793 6.75 -21.36 -22.44
CA PRO A 793 8.01 -22.01 -22.08
C PRO A 793 8.54 -21.49 -20.74
N CYS A 794 9.12 -22.36 -19.95
CA CYS A 794 9.66 -22.03 -18.64
C CYS A 794 11.18 -22.18 -18.62
N GLU A 795 11.87 -21.14 -18.18
CA GLU A 795 13.27 -21.18 -17.79
C GLU A 795 13.35 -20.99 -16.28
N VAL A 796 14.05 -21.89 -15.60
CA VAL A 796 14.28 -21.88 -14.16
C VAL A 796 15.77 -21.81 -13.90
N ARG A 797 16.16 -20.93 -12.98
CA ARG A 797 17.54 -20.82 -12.49
C ARG A 797 17.61 -21.06 -11.00
N TYR A 798 18.68 -21.73 -10.59
CA TYR A 798 19.09 -21.86 -9.21
C TYR A 798 20.61 -21.81 -9.13
N ALA A 799 21.14 -20.88 -8.37
CA ALA A 799 22.55 -20.51 -8.38
C ALA A 799 23.05 -20.26 -9.84
N ASP A 800 24.07 -20.97 -10.29
CA ASP A 800 24.62 -20.89 -11.64
C ASP A 800 23.98 -21.85 -12.66
N LYS A 801 23.00 -22.65 -12.24
CA LYS A 801 22.37 -23.69 -13.05
C LYS A 801 21.07 -23.23 -13.68
N THR A 802 20.84 -23.64 -14.92
CA THR A 802 19.65 -23.31 -15.70
C THR A 802 18.96 -24.57 -16.23
N LEU A 803 17.63 -24.57 -16.14
CA LEU A 803 16.78 -25.61 -16.73
C LEU A 803 15.72 -24.95 -17.62
N ARG A 804 15.58 -25.45 -18.86
CA ARG A 804 14.54 -24.97 -19.81
C ARG A 804 13.65 -26.13 -20.19
N PHE A 805 12.34 -25.90 -20.20
CA PHE A 805 11.36 -26.89 -20.61
C PHE A 805 10.07 -26.24 -21.14
N SER A 806 9.37 -26.98 -22.00
CA SER A 806 8.03 -26.58 -22.48
C SER A 806 6.98 -26.88 -21.43
N THR A 807 6.01 -25.98 -21.29
CA THR A 807 4.90 -26.17 -20.36
C THR A 807 3.56 -26.29 -21.11
N LYS A 808 2.53 -26.71 -20.39
CA LYS A 808 1.14 -26.68 -20.85
C LYS A 808 0.29 -25.97 -19.79
N ALA A 809 -0.65 -25.17 -20.22
CA ALA A 809 -1.57 -24.46 -19.31
C ALA A 809 -2.25 -25.42 -18.33
N GLY A 810 -2.27 -25.05 -17.06
CA GLY A 810 -2.85 -25.81 -15.97
C GLY A 810 -2.00 -27.01 -15.47
N LYS A 811 -0.83 -27.28 -16.08
CA LYS A 811 0.04 -28.39 -15.66
C LYS A 811 1.06 -27.96 -14.62
N THR A 812 1.40 -28.91 -13.77
CA THR A 812 2.37 -28.76 -12.67
C THR A 812 3.65 -29.53 -13.00
N TYR A 813 4.77 -28.92 -12.68
CA TYR A 813 6.12 -29.45 -12.90
C TYR A 813 6.88 -29.38 -11.57
N VAL A 814 7.60 -30.45 -11.24
CA VAL A 814 8.43 -30.47 -10.04
C VAL A 814 9.88 -30.35 -10.45
N VAL A 815 10.57 -29.41 -9.83
CA VAL A 815 11.98 -29.13 -10.07
C VAL A 815 12.78 -29.43 -8.80
N GLY A 816 13.92 -30.03 -8.93
CA GLY A 816 14.82 -30.35 -7.82
C GLY A 816 16.26 -30.49 -8.30
N LEU A 817 17.15 -30.89 -7.40
CA LEU A 817 18.57 -31.12 -7.73
C LEU A 817 18.83 -32.60 -7.96
N ASP A 818 19.73 -32.91 -8.90
CA ASP A 818 20.28 -34.27 -9.02
C ASP A 818 21.44 -34.46 -8.03
N THR A 819 22.02 -35.68 -8.02
CA THR A 819 23.15 -36.04 -7.16
C THR A 819 24.41 -35.21 -7.38
N ASN A 820 24.51 -34.53 -8.53
CA ASN A 820 25.60 -33.63 -8.89
C ASN A 820 25.27 -32.16 -8.65
N GLY A 821 24.09 -31.87 -8.04
CA GLY A 821 23.63 -30.50 -7.78
C GLY A 821 23.09 -29.77 -9.01
N ASN A 822 22.84 -30.46 -10.13
CA ASN A 822 22.22 -29.81 -11.29
C ASN A 822 20.69 -29.76 -11.14
N ILE A 823 20.11 -28.64 -11.55
CA ILE A 823 18.65 -28.46 -11.55
C ILE A 823 18.02 -29.32 -12.66
N LYS A 824 16.97 -30.07 -12.33
CA LYS A 824 16.24 -30.93 -13.27
C LYS A 824 14.76 -31.06 -12.94
N LEU A 825 13.98 -31.50 -13.94
CA LEU A 825 12.62 -31.98 -13.71
C LEU A 825 12.69 -33.32 -12.96
N MET A 826 11.92 -33.39 -11.86
CA MET A 826 11.74 -34.61 -11.11
C MET A 826 10.59 -35.42 -11.76
N LYS A 827 10.72 -36.74 -11.74
CA LYS A 827 9.69 -37.65 -12.28
C LYS A 827 8.48 -37.72 -11.36
#